data_96e1b1b3709700fbdceda89cae17bf5e
#
_entry.id   96e1b1b3709700fbdceda89cae17bf5e
#
_cell.length_a   1.000
_cell.length_b   1.000
_cell.length_c   1.000
_cell.angle_alpha   90.00
_cell.angle_beta   90.00
_cell.angle_gamma   90.00
#
_symmetry.space_group_name_H-M   'P 1'
#
loop_
_entity.id
_entity.type
_entity.pdbx_description
1 polymer ?
#
loop_
_entity_poly.entity_id
_entity_poly.type
_entity_poly.pdbx_seq_one_letter_code
_entity_poly.pdbx_strand_id
1 'polypeptide(L)'
;MKPGTKHTSLLHYYKEIFFDLLRPSINDDILVELQQAVDEFNLYVNGDRYCNSRKYQAWKKRYAAAGTDIGLRIRQYFYILRGKSIQKSLLYSFFRFYRNGEKVIDAYNRQFVAGELSACSTFFDTIEKYPLDKRQQEAVVHDEDRNLIIAGAGTGKTTTIVGKYAYLIERLQTDPETILLLAFTEKAAAEMRVRIQERMKEVLDKDVEINAKTFHSLGLGILTEVFDYKPDLVFDSEVKLRTFMQEVYEELTVDEQYRNYFIEYLVEYLKPYKPPEAFSSKGEYIEYIRANNIISLKREELKSYEEVEIANFLFLHNIDYRYEEPYKYKTRSREFRQYKPDFYLPEYDIYIEHWGVDKNGSVPDWFGAKQDQAATDAYQSKMEWAKSLHKQYNTKLIETHSYEKKSGVLIKNLKEKLKRYGVCIERKSDAEILKHFEDAKEIPLLINLILTFLNLYKSNMYTDRDVLDRMPKDQQERTASFLRIFKPFYERYEQYLQEHESIDFNDMIAKAAQYVRENKFVHRYAYILIDEFQDISSGRYRFVKALLDQSPDTKLFCVGDDWQSIYRFTGSDVTIMTNFEKYFGYAHKIVLNKTYRFNDKILRVSSDFVQKNPSQIKKKLKTDYLVRENPIEIIYTEMKIEESELLKVCIDFNKQAERKGTTASMFIISRYNFNKPDNIEEIQNACPNLTIEAITAHKSKGLEADYAIIKSVVSGIVGFPCGMTDDPIITSLLSEPERYDHAEERRLFYVAMTRARDKMVILSSNIKPSPFIRELDPAGLSNKPCPDCLTGVLVKKSGKRGDFMGCTNYPYCRYTVNVRGEH
;
A
#
# COMPACT_ATOMS: atom_id res chain seq x y z
N MET A 1 -58.71 -45.69 5.84
CA MET A 1 -57.31 -46.01 6.28
C MET A 1 -56.97 -45.11 7.47
N LYS A 2 -56.65 -45.70 8.61
CA LYS A 2 -56.53 -45.00 9.93
C LYS A 2 -55.19 -44.24 10.04
N PRO A 3 -55.10 -43.01 10.50
CA PRO A 3 -53.86 -42.35 10.90
C PRO A 3 -53.58 -42.62 12.38
N GLY A 4 -52.77 -43.65 12.68
CA GLY A 4 -52.58 -44.04 14.08
C GLY A 4 -51.21 -44.59 14.49
N THR A 5 -50.16 -44.64 13.63
CA THR A 5 -48.93 -45.35 13.99
C THR A 5 -47.64 -44.55 13.99
N LYS A 6 -47.64 -43.26 13.64
CA LYS A 6 -46.46 -42.41 13.75
C LYS A 6 -46.31 -41.64 15.08
N HIS A 7 -47.37 -41.41 15.79
CA HIS A 7 -47.29 -40.69 17.08
C HIS A 7 -46.85 -41.56 18.26
N THR A 8 -47.10 -42.87 18.25
CA THR A 8 -46.67 -43.81 19.27
C THR A 8 -45.17 -44.09 19.29
N SER A 9 -44.51 -44.06 18.15
CA SER A 9 -43.02 -44.26 18.07
C SER A 9 -42.26 -43.04 18.61
N LEU A 10 -42.71 -41.83 18.32
CA LEU A 10 -42.12 -40.59 18.84
C LEU A 10 -42.28 -40.43 20.34
N LEU A 11 -43.48 -40.76 20.88
CA LEU A 11 -43.74 -40.74 22.33
C LEU A 11 -42.94 -41.84 23.07
N HIS A 12 -42.72 -43.00 22.43
CA HIS A 12 -41.89 -44.07 22.99
C HIS A 12 -40.39 -43.63 22.94
N TYR A 13 -39.96 -43.04 21.89
CA TYR A 13 -38.58 -42.48 21.75
C TYR A 13 -38.33 -41.36 22.79
N TYR A 14 -39.27 -40.43 22.95
CA TYR A 14 -39.16 -39.40 23.97
C TYR A 14 -39.30 -39.95 25.41
N LYS A 15 -40.07 -41.04 25.63
CA LYS A 15 -40.12 -41.74 26.92
C LYS A 15 -38.81 -42.46 27.21
N GLU A 16 -38.21 -43.14 26.27
CA GLU A 16 -36.92 -43.80 26.47
C GLU A 16 -35.81 -42.75 26.77
N ILE A 17 -35.74 -41.66 25.99
CA ILE A 17 -34.82 -40.57 26.28
C ILE A 17 -35.10 -39.98 27.67
N PHE A 18 -36.33 -39.79 28.04
CA PHE A 18 -36.71 -39.26 29.35
C PHE A 18 -36.40 -40.24 30.50
N PHE A 19 -36.58 -41.52 30.32
CA PHE A 19 -36.20 -42.56 31.30
C PHE A 19 -34.69 -42.77 31.37
N ASP A 20 -33.97 -42.69 30.27
CA ASP A 20 -32.50 -42.69 30.25
C ASP A 20 -31.92 -41.42 30.92
N LEU A 21 -32.59 -40.30 30.76
CA LEU A 21 -32.20 -39.03 31.43
C LEU A 21 -32.45 -39.10 32.97
N LEU A 22 -33.36 -39.95 33.41
CA LEU A 22 -33.68 -40.13 34.82
C LEU A 22 -32.87 -41.26 35.50
N ARG A 23 -32.06 -42.05 34.76
CA ARG A 23 -31.15 -43.05 35.38
C ARG A 23 -30.15 -42.35 36.28
N PRO A 24 -29.93 -42.81 37.53
CA PRO A 24 -29.09 -42.12 38.52
C PRO A 24 -27.59 -42.25 38.26
N SER A 25 -27.13 -43.06 37.33
CA SER A 25 -25.68 -43.27 37.09
C SER A 25 -25.28 -42.83 35.64
N ILE A 26 -24.23 -42.03 35.58
CA ILE A 26 -23.49 -41.80 34.35
C ILE A 26 -22.61 -43.05 34.18
N ASN A 27 -22.41 -43.51 32.90
CA ASN A 27 -21.52 -44.60 32.59
C ASN A 27 -20.13 -44.27 33.12
N ASP A 28 -19.46 -45.28 33.75
CA ASP A 28 -18.13 -45.11 34.33
C ASP A 28 -17.10 -44.66 33.29
N ASP A 29 -17.17 -45.09 32.02
CA ASP A 29 -16.32 -44.66 30.97
C ASP A 29 -16.44 -43.12 30.69
N ILE A 30 -17.68 -42.61 30.74
CA ILE A 30 -17.94 -41.17 30.59
C ILE A 30 -17.39 -40.40 31.79
N LEU A 31 -17.53 -40.95 33.00
CA LEU A 31 -16.95 -40.33 34.20
C LEU A 31 -15.44 -40.25 34.15
N VAL A 32 -14.80 -41.29 33.66
CA VAL A 32 -13.34 -41.33 33.46
C VAL A 32 -12.93 -40.25 32.41
N GLU A 33 -13.63 -40.18 31.28
CA GLU A 33 -13.37 -39.18 30.26
C GLU A 33 -13.54 -37.74 30.78
N LEU A 34 -14.61 -37.48 31.53
CA LEU A 34 -14.87 -36.18 32.16
C LEU A 34 -13.82 -35.81 33.22
N GLN A 35 -13.38 -36.81 34.03
CA GLN A 35 -12.33 -36.61 35.00
C GLN A 35 -11.01 -36.26 34.31
N GLN A 36 -10.65 -37.01 33.30
CA GLN A 36 -9.46 -36.74 32.50
C GLN A 36 -9.51 -35.35 31.90
N ALA A 37 -10.67 -34.93 31.32
CA ALA A 37 -10.85 -33.59 30.75
C ALA A 37 -10.66 -32.48 31.77
N VAL A 38 -11.22 -32.67 33.01
CA VAL A 38 -11.10 -31.69 34.09
C VAL A 38 -9.67 -31.63 34.62
N ASP A 39 -9.00 -32.77 34.73
CA ASP A 39 -7.62 -32.84 35.23
C ASP A 39 -6.63 -32.22 34.20
N GLU A 40 -6.81 -32.53 32.92
CA GLU A 40 -6.04 -31.86 31.83
C GLU A 40 -6.23 -30.34 31.88
N PHE A 41 -7.46 -29.84 32.00
CA PHE A 41 -7.71 -28.41 32.09
C PHE A 41 -7.14 -27.77 33.36
N ASN A 42 -7.28 -28.43 34.53
CA ASN A 42 -6.70 -27.94 35.76
C ASN A 42 -5.19 -27.92 35.71
N LEU A 43 -4.55 -28.94 35.14
CA LEU A 43 -3.09 -28.97 34.95
C LEU A 43 -2.66 -27.81 34.04
N TYR A 44 -3.46 -27.49 33.06
CA TYR A 44 -3.24 -26.40 32.13
C TYR A 44 -3.28 -25.01 32.80
N VAL A 45 -4.27 -24.76 33.70
CA VAL A 45 -4.43 -23.45 34.38
C VAL A 45 -3.74 -23.37 35.76
N ASN A 46 -3.08 -24.41 36.25
CA ASN A 46 -2.31 -24.41 37.49
C ASN A 46 -0.79 -24.60 37.27
N GLY A 47 -0.36 -24.57 36.03
CA GLY A 47 1.04 -24.66 35.65
C GLY A 47 1.80 -23.33 35.83
N ASP A 48 3.14 -23.38 35.73
CA ASP A 48 4.03 -22.22 35.85
C ASP A 48 4.25 -21.52 34.49
N ARG A 49 3.30 -21.65 33.55
CA ARG A 49 3.43 -21.14 32.17
C ARG A 49 2.18 -20.45 31.71
N TYR A 50 2.34 -19.54 30.76
CA TYR A 50 1.25 -18.88 30.07
C TYR A 50 0.34 -19.90 29.35
N CYS A 51 -0.97 -19.74 29.45
CA CYS A 51 -1.96 -20.61 28.81
C CYS A 51 -2.38 -20.06 27.45
N ASN A 52 -2.01 -20.73 26.36
CA ASN A 52 -2.37 -20.29 25.01
C ASN A 52 -3.74 -20.80 24.54
N SER A 53 -4.38 -19.97 23.77
CA SER A 53 -5.77 -20.19 23.28
C SER A 53 -5.89 -21.46 22.43
N ARG A 54 -4.89 -21.79 21.62
CA ARG A 54 -4.92 -22.98 20.76
C ARG A 54 -5.02 -24.29 21.55
N LYS A 55 -4.27 -24.43 22.63
CA LYS A 55 -4.34 -25.63 23.48
C LYS A 55 -5.75 -25.80 24.04
N TYR A 56 -6.37 -24.70 24.48
CA TYR A 56 -7.76 -24.75 24.95
C TYR A 56 -8.72 -25.13 23.81
N GLN A 57 -8.59 -24.58 22.61
CA GLN A 57 -9.44 -24.97 21.47
C GLN A 57 -9.23 -26.43 21.07
N ALA A 58 -8.01 -26.96 21.13
CA ALA A 58 -7.71 -28.37 20.93
C ALA A 58 -8.38 -29.25 22.01
N TRP A 59 -8.27 -28.85 23.29
CA TRP A 59 -8.97 -29.51 24.40
C TRP A 59 -10.49 -29.49 24.18
N LYS A 60 -11.06 -28.33 23.85
CA LYS A 60 -12.51 -28.18 23.59
C LYS A 60 -12.97 -29.04 22.42
N LYS A 61 -12.18 -29.18 21.38
CA LYS A 61 -12.45 -30.04 20.23
C LYS A 61 -12.40 -31.52 20.61
N ARG A 62 -11.39 -31.92 21.40
CA ARG A 62 -11.23 -33.31 21.87
C ARG A 62 -12.45 -33.76 22.66
N TYR A 63 -12.96 -32.93 23.54
CA TYR A 63 -14.10 -33.25 24.43
C TYR A 63 -15.44 -32.69 23.91
N ALA A 64 -15.54 -32.43 22.58
CA ALA A 64 -16.75 -31.85 22.00
C ALA A 64 -17.99 -32.75 22.12
N ALA A 65 -17.83 -34.08 22.02
CA ALA A 65 -18.92 -35.02 22.19
C ALA A 65 -19.59 -34.89 23.57
N ALA A 66 -18.80 -34.94 24.64
CA ALA A 66 -19.30 -34.74 26.01
C ALA A 66 -19.81 -33.30 26.23
N GLY A 67 -19.15 -32.29 25.64
CA GLY A 67 -19.49 -30.86 25.78
C GLY A 67 -20.81 -30.47 25.11
N THR A 68 -21.25 -31.20 24.09
CA THR A 68 -22.47 -30.96 23.35
C THR A 68 -23.60 -31.90 23.74
N ASP A 69 -23.32 -32.94 24.56
CA ASP A 69 -24.32 -33.92 25.01
C ASP A 69 -25.42 -33.25 25.87
N ILE A 70 -26.63 -33.24 25.31
CA ILE A 70 -27.81 -32.67 25.96
C ILE A 70 -28.17 -33.46 27.23
N GLY A 71 -27.99 -34.80 27.23
CA GLY A 71 -28.25 -35.66 28.37
C GLY A 71 -27.36 -35.34 29.57
N LEU A 72 -26.07 -35.19 29.34
CA LEU A 72 -25.12 -34.77 30.39
C LEU A 72 -25.42 -33.37 30.93
N ARG A 73 -25.85 -32.43 30.06
CA ARG A 73 -26.25 -31.08 30.48
C ARG A 73 -27.48 -31.09 31.36
N ILE A 74 -28.48 -31.87 31.01
CA ILE A 74 -29.71 -32.02 31.83
C ILE A 74 -29.34 -32.66 33.15
N ARG A 75 -28.54 -33.72 33.20
CA ARG A 75 -28.04 -34.35 34.42
C ARG A 75 -27.29 -33.38 35.31
N GLN A 76 -26.46 -32.47 34.76
CA GLN A 76 -25.81 -31.40 35.53
C GLN A 76 -26.83 -30.62 36.37
N TYR A 77 -27.97 -30.21 35.81
CA TYR A 77 -29.01 -29.49 36.53
C TYR A 77 -29.71 -30.36 37.60
N PHE A 78 -29.99 -31.64 37.30
CA PHE A 78 -30.59 -32.57 38.27
C PHE A 78 -29.65 -32.87 39.43
N TYR A 79 -28.35 -33.04 39.22
CA TYR A 79 -27.36 -33.25 40.28
C TYR A 79 -27.15 -31.99 41.14
N ILE A 80 -27.31 -30.79 40.58
CA ILE A 80 -27.30 -29.54 41.34
C ILE A 80 -28.44 -29.52 42.37
N LEU A 81 -29.63 -30.09 42.05
CA LEU A 81 -30.80 -30.12 42.90
C LEU A 81 -30.79 -31.25 43.92
N ARG A 82 -30.14 -32.42 43.67
CA ARG A 82 -30.23 -33.66 44.51
C ARG A 82 -29.01 -34.03 45.34
N GLY A 83 -27.92 -33.31 45.33
CA GLY A 83 -26.95 -33.34 46.42
C GLY A 83 -25.90 -34.46 46.54
N LYS A 84 -25.55 -35.24 45.50
CA LYS A 84 -24.40 -36.14 45.51
C LYS A 84 -23.10 -35.44 45.10
N SER A 85 -22.04 -35.51 46.00
CA SER A 85 -20.96 -34.49 45.98
C SER A 85 -19.91 -34.61 44.88
N ILE A 86 -19.44 -35.79 44.51
CA ILE A 86 -18.32 -35.94 43.57
C ILE A 86 -18.71 -35.78 42.11
N GLN A 87 -19.73 -36.48 41.65
CA GLN A 87 -20.20 -36.38 40.23
C GLN A 87 -20.76 -35.00 39.91
N LYS A 88 -21.39 -34.32 40.93
CA LYS A 88 -21.83 -32.92 40.81
C LYS A 88 -20.64 -31.96 40.56
N SER A 89 -19.59 -32.10 41.33
CA SER A 89 -18.39 -31.28 41.23
C SER A 89 -17.71 -31.45 39.87
N LEU A 90 -17.61 -32.73 39.42
CA LEU A 90 -16.99 -33.07 38.14
C LEU A 90 -17.74 -32.49 36.94
N LEU A 91 -19.05 -32.75 36.84
CA LEU A 91 -19.92 -32.18 35.77
C LEU A 91 -19.92 -30.64 35.77
N TYR A 92 -20.01 -30.03 36.96
CA TYR A 92 -19.96 -28.59 37.11
C TYR A 92 -18.64 -28.03 36.62
N SER A 93 -17.52 -28.63 37.00
CA SER A 93 -16.18 -28.21 36.57
C SER A 93 -16.01 -28.35 35.05
N PHE A 94 -16.38 -29.52 34.50
CA PHE A 94 -16.30 -29.79 33.07
C PHE A 94 -17.08 -28.76 32.24
N PHE A 95 -18.36 -28.55 32.52
CA PHE A 95 -19.18 -27.62 31.77
C PHE A 95 -18.83 -26.15 32.01
N ARG A 96 -18.32 -25.82 33.21
CA ARG A 96 -17.72 -24.50 33.47
C ARG A 96 -16.51 -24.26 32.54
N PHE A 97 -15.63 -25.23 32.44
CA PHE A 97 -14.43 -25.13 31.59
C PHE A 97 -14.81 -25.16 30.09
N TYR A 98 -15.72 -26.03 29.71
CA TYR A 98 -16.15 -26.13 28.31
C TYR A 98 -16.87 -24.87 27.80
N ARG A 99 -17.71 -24.22 28.61
CA ARG A 99 -18.45 -23.02 28.24
C ARG A 99 -17.71 -21.72 28.49
N ASN A 100 -16.97 -21.65 29.58
CA ASN A 100 -16.35 -20.42 30.07
C ASN A 100 -14.83 -20.54 30.24
N GLY A 101 -14.19 -21.57 29.67
CA GLY A 101 -12.75 -21.81 29.83
C GLY A 101 -11.89 -20.64 29.36
N GLU A 102 -12.32 -19.94 28.33
CA GLU A 102 -11.63 -18.71 27.89
C GLU A 102 -11.55 -17.68 29.03
N LYS A 103 -12.63 -17.44 29.76
CA LYS A 103 -12.62 -16.50 30.89
C LYS A 103 -11.73 -16.99 32.06
N VAL A 104 -11.70 -18.32 32.27
CA VAL A 104 -10.81 -18.90 33.28
C VAL A 104 -9.35 -18.73 32.90
N ILE A 105 -9.03 -19.02 31.67
CA ILE A 105 -7.68 -18.82 31.11
C ILE A 105 -7.27 -17.34 31.15
N ASP A 106 -8.14 -16.43 30.74
CA ASP A 106 -7.90 -14.99 30.81
C ASP A 106 -7.63 -14.51 32.24
N ALA A 107 -8.36 -15.04 33.22
CA ALA A 107 -8.14 -14.70 34.62
C ALA A 107 -6.80 -15.24 35.12
N TYR A 108 -6.47 -16.48 34.78
CA TYR A 108 -5.18 -17.11 35.08
C TYR A 108 -4.03 -16.33 34.41
N ASN A 109 -4.12 -16.08 33.11
CA ASN A 109 -3.08 -15.36 32.36
C ASN A 109 -2.84 -13.96 32.93
N ARG A 110 -3.88 -13.23 33.33
CA ARG A 110 -3.71 -11.94 34.02
C ARG A 110 -2.93 -12.07 35.33
N GLN A 111 -3.22 -13.11 36.13
CA GLN A 111 -2.51 -13.35 37.38
C GLN A 111 -1.08 -13.78 37.12
N PHE A 112 -0.85 -14.67 36.15
CA PHE A 112 0.47 -15.10 35.70
C PHE A 112 1.32 -13.91 35.25
N VAL A 113 0.80 -13.08 34.33
CA VAL A 113 1.50 -11.89 33.85
C VAL A 113 1.83 -10.92 34.99
N ALA A 114 0.88 -10.66 35.90
CA ALA A 114 1.15 -9.80 37.05
C ALA A 114 2.25 -10.37 37.97
N GLY A 115 2.26 -11.68 38.19
CA GLY A 115 3.32 -12.40 38.94
C GLY A 115 4.68 -12.27 38.24
N GLU A 116 4.75 -12.54 36.94
CA GLU A 116 5.99 -12.44 36.14
C GLU A 116 6.53 -11.02 36.09
N LEU A 117 5.66 -10.01 35.92
CA LEU A 117 6.06 -8.61 35.94
C LEU A 117 6.72 -8.22 37.26
N SER A 118 6.22 -8.75 38.38
CA SER A 118 6.83 -8.53 39.71
C SER A 118 8.13 -9.30 39.89
N ALA A 119 8.14 -10.60 39.52
CA ALA A 119 9.29 -11.46 39.65
C ALA A 119 10.48 -11.04 38.78
N CYS A 120 10.20 -10.48 37.60
CA CYS A 120 11.21 -10.07 36.62
C CYS A 120 11.50 -8.57 36.64
N SER A 121 11.12 -7.80 37.68
CA SER A 121 11.31 -6.32 37.70
C SER A 121 12.76 -5.91 37.45
N THR A 122 13.72 -6.53 38.17
CA THR A 122 15.17 -6.23 38.01
C THR A 122 15.63 -6.55 36.58
N PHE A 123 15.16 -7.67 36.00
CA PHE A 123 15.47 -8.04 34.62
C PHE A 123 15.00 -6.96 33.64
N PHE A 124 13.76 -6.47 33.79
CA PHE A 124 13.22 -5.42 32.91
C PHE A 124 13.90 -4.06 33.06
N ASP A 125 14.48 -3.79 34.24
CA ASP A 125 15.20 -2.57 34.49
C ASP A 125 16.61 -2.56 33.89
N THR A 126 17.20 -3.75 33.64
CA THR A 126 18.62 -3.90 33.30
C THR A 126 18.88 -4.44 31.91
N ILE A 127 17.92 -5.17 31.30
CA ILE A 127 18.13 -5.87 30.02
C ILE A 127 18.46 -4.93 28.84
N GLU A 128 18.07 -3.70 28.91
CA GLU A 128 18.39 -2.68 27.92
C GLU A 128 19.00 -1.45 28.58
N LYS A 129 19.59 -0.55 27.79
CA LYS A 129 20.21 0.69 28.29
C LYS A 129 19.25 1.54 29.15
N TYR A 130 17.97 1.49 28.85
CA TYR A 130 16.90 2.12 29.63
C TYR A 130 15.87 1.06 30.03
N PRO A 131 15.26 1.17 31.24
CA PRO A 131 14.24 0.25 31.69
C PRO A 131 13.09 0.09 30.66
N LEU A 132 12.61 -1.14 30.51
CA LEU A 132 11.42 -1.38 29.71
C LEU A 132 10.20 -0.74 30.37
N ASP A 133 9.39 -0.02 29.60
CA ASP A 133 8.13 0.48 30.14
C ASP A 133 7.10 -0.65 30.36
N LYS A 134 6.05 -0.34 31.12
CA LYS A 134 5.05 -1.33 31.50
C LYS A 134 4.43 -2.06 30.31
N ARG A 135 4.20 -1.36 29.15
CA ARG A 135 3.64 -2.00 27.96
C ARG A 135 4.64 -2.88 27.23
N GLN A 136 5.90 -2.49 27.22
CA GLN A 136 6.98 -3.33 26.71
C GLN A 136 7.16 -4.59 27.58
N GLN A 137 7.16 -4.44 28.91
CA GLN A 137 7.19 -5.56 29.86
C GLN A 137 6.01 -6.52 29.65
N GLU A 138 4.77 -6.00 29.55
CA GLU A 138 3.59 -6.79 29.24
C GLU A 138 3.76 -7.55 27.91
N ALA A 139 4.27 -6.90 26.85
CA ALA A 139 4.52 -7.51 25.56
C ALA A 139 5.55 -8.65 25.62
N VAL A 140 6.59 -8.50 26.44
CA VAL A 140 7.62 -9.51 26.65
C VAL A 140 7.07 -10.75 27.35
N VAL A 141 6.28 -10.56 28.42
CA VAL A 141 5.75 -11.67 29.24
C VAL A 141 4.65 -12.45 28.54
N HIS A 142 3.78 -11.78 27.77
CA HIS A 142 2.73 -12.49 27.04
C HIS A 142 3.32 -13.48 26.04
N ASP A 143 2.82 -14.73 26.10
CA ASP A 143 3.38 -15.85 25.35
C ASP A 143 2.29 -16.67 24.62
N GLU A 144 1.34 -15.97 23.99
CA GLU A 144 0.31 -16.58 23.16
C GLU A 144 0.94 -17.22 21.89
N ASP A 145 0.23 -18.12 21.22
CA ASP A 145 0.70 -18.73 19.99
C ASP A 145 0.98 -17.68 18.89
N ARG A 146 0.19 -16.62 18.88
CA ARG A 146 0.34 -15.48 17.98
C ARG A 146 0.29 -14.18 18.76
N ASN A 147 1.35 -13.37 18.65
CA ASN A 147 1.46 -12.08 19.33
C ASN A 147 1.71 -10.99 18.33
N LEU A 148 0.89 -9.93 18.35
CA LEU A 148 1.08 -8.73 17.54
C LEU A 148 1.31 -7.51 18.43
N ILE A 149 2.50 -6.96 18.35
CA ILE A 149 2.89 -5.74 19.06
C ILE A 149 2.73 -4.56 18.10
N ILE A 150 1.73 -3.73 18.38
CA ILE A 150 1.40 -2.55 17.58
C ILE A 150 2.15 -1.37 18.18
N ALA A 151 3.10 -0.86 17.43
CA ALA A 151 3.99 0.21 17.86
C ALA A 151 3.67 1.53 17.13
N GLY A 152 4.23 2.62 17.62
CA GLY A 152 4.36 3.90 16.90
C GLY A 152 5.82 4.23 16.64
N ALA A 153 6.08 5.37 15.97
CA ALA A 153 7.45 5.84 15.78
C ALA A 153 8.12 6.14 17.13
N GLY A 154 9.33 5.60 17.36
CA GLY A 154 10.09 5.83 18.58
C GLY A 154 9.55 5.16 19.85
N THR A 155 8.66 4.17 19.76
CA THR A 155 8.11 3.47 20.94
C THR A 155 8.96 2.28 21.41
N GLY A 156 10.15 2.05 20.86
CA GLY A 156 11.05 0.99 21.27
C GLY A 156 10.68 -0.39 20.75
N LYS A 157 10.32 -0.52 19.47
CA LYS A 157 10.06 -1.79 18.78
C LYS A 157 11.18 -2.80 19.00
N THR A 158 12.38 -2.45 18.55
CA THR A 158 13.56 -3.31 18.66
C THR A 158 13.92 -3.63 20.11
N THR A 159 13.78 -2.66 21.01
CA THR A 159 13.95 -2.85 22.46
C THR A 159 13.01 -3.93 23.01
N THR A 160 11.76 -3.95 22.53
CA THR A 160 10.79 -4.98 22.94
C THR A 160 11.18 -6.37 22.40
N ILE A 161 11.71 -6.46 21.18
CA ILE A 161 12.21 -7.74 20.62
C ILE A 161 13.41 -8.26 21.40
N VAL A 162 14.38 -7.39 21.72
CA VAL A 162 15.55 -7.74 22.56
C VAL A 162 15.09 -8.25 23.91
N GLY A 163 14.17 -7.54 24.58
CA GLY A 163 13.58 -7.98 25.84
C GLY A 163 12.87 -9.34 25.74
N LYS A 164 12.09 -9.57 24.65
CA LYS A 164 11.42 -10.85 24.41
C LYS A 164 12.43 -11.98 24.22
N TYR A 165 13.45 -11.77 23.37
CA TYR A 165 14.50 -12.76 23.13
C TYR A 165 15.21 -13.16 24.43
N ALA A 166 15.64 -12.17 25.20
CA ALA A 166 16.33 -12.41 26.50
C ALA A 166 15.41 -13.12 27.50
N TYR A 167 14.13 -12.75 27.59
CA TYR A 167 13.14 -13.41 28.43
C TYR A 167 12.93 -14.89 28.03
N LEU A 168 12.90 -15.22 26.74
CA LEU A 168 12.79 -16.59 26.25
C LEU A 168 13.98 -17.45 26.74
N ILE A 169 15.19 -16.90 26.68
CA ILE A 169 16.41 -17.59 27.11
C ILE A 169 16.48 -17.72 28.65
N GLU A 170 16.26 -16.62 29.37
CA GLU A 170 16.50 -16.56 30.82
C GLU A 170 15.37 -17.19 31.62
N ARG A 171 14.13 -16.88 31.30
CA ARG A 171 12.96 -17.32 32.09
C ARG A 171 12.32 -18.59 31.55
N LEU A 172 12.19 -18.72 30.24
CA LEU A 172 11.57 -19.89 29.63
C LEU A 172 12.57 -20.98 29.26
N GLN A 173 13.88 -20.71 29.40
CA GLN A 173 14.98 -21.65 29.11
C GLN A 173 14.86 -22.26 27.71
N THR A 174 14.45 -21.41 26.76
CA THR A 174 14.31 -21.80 25.36
C THR A 174 15.68 -21.92 24.72
N ASP A 175 15.92 -22.99 23.97
CA ASP A 175 17.14 -23.17 23.20
C ASP A 175 17.30 -22.05 22.15
N PRO A 176 18.40 -21.27 22.20
CA PRO A 176 18.66 -20.18 21.24
C PRO A 176 18.57 -20.58 19.77
N GLU A 177 19.00 -21.78 19.40
CA GLU A 177 18.95 -22.29 18.02
C GLU A 177 17.52 -22.43 17.52
N THR A 178 16.56 -22.58 18.43
CA THR A 178 15.13 -22.70 18.10
C THR A 178 14.41 -21.35 18.00
N ILE A 179 15.10 -20.24 18.24
CA ILE A 179 14.55 -18.89 18.12
C ILE A 179 15.02 -18.27 16.81
N LEU A 180 14.11 -18.09 15.86
CA LEU A 180 14.38 -17.43 14.59
C LEU A 180 13.97 -15.95 14.66
N LEU A 181 14.92 -15.04 14.38
CA LEU A 181 14.67 -13.61 14.21
C LEU A 181 14.66 -13.28 12.72
N LEU A 182 13.58 -12.66 12.25
CA LEU A 182 13.44 -12.22 10.85
C LEU A 182 13.41 -10.69 10.75
N ALA A 183 14.30 -10.16 9.93
CA ALA A 183 14.37 -8.76 9.55
C ALA A 183 14.18 -8.58 8.03
N PHE A 184 13.89 -7.34 7.60
CA PHE A 184 13.68 -7.04 6.18
C PHE A 184 14.97 -6.73 5.43
N THR A 185 16.02 -6.29 6.12
CA THR A 185 17.32 -5.95 5.52
C THR A 185 18.47 -6.61 6.28
N GLU A 186 19.57 -6.91 5.59
CA GLU A 186 20.78 -7.48 6.21
C GLU A 186 21.33 -6.55 7.30
N LYS A 187 21.28 -5.23 7.07
CA LYS A 187 21.70 -4.26 8.09
C LYS A 187 20.89 -4.40 9.38
N ALA A 188 19.56 -4.48 9.27
CA ALA A 188 18.69 -4.65 10.45
C ALA A 188 18.92 -5.99 11.14
N ALA A 189 19.12 -7.08 10.38
CA ALA A 189 19.44 -8.39 10.95
C ALA A 189 20.79 -8.37 11.71
N ALA A 190 21.81 -7.74 11.12
CA ALA A 190 23.13 -7.60 11.73
C ALA A 190 23.09 -6.72 12.99
N GLU A 191 22.44 -5.56 12.95
CA GLU A 191 22.27 -4.67 14.10
C GLU A 191 21.53 -5.39 15.26
N MET A 192 20.49 -6.16 14.93
CA MET A 192 19.72 -6.91 15.93
C MET A 192 20.57 -8.02 16.56
N ARG A 193 21.35 -8.75 15.74
CA ARG A 193 22.27 -9.79 16.20
C ARG A 193 23.28 -9.23 17.19
N VAL A 194 24.00 -8.17 16.79
CA VAL A 194 25.01 -7.53 17.65
C VAL A 194 24.40 -7.03 18.95
N ARG A 195 23.28 -6.29 18.86
CA ARG A 195 22.63 -5.72 20.05
C ARG A 195 22.15 -6.80 21.04
N ILE A 196 21.53 -7.86 20.55
CA ILE A 196 21.08 -8.95 21.42
C ILE A 196 22.29 -9.64 22.05
N GLN A 197 23.32 -9.96 21.25
CA GLN A 197 24.53 -10.61 21.73
C GLN A 197 25.25 -9.81 22.83
N GLU A 198 25.37 -8.49 22.61
CA GLU A 198 25.92 -7.57 23.63
C GLU A 198 25.09 -7.62 24.93
N ARG A 199 23.76 -7.51 24.84
CA ARG A 199 22.88 -7.54 26.02
C ARG A 199 22.90 -8.89 26.75
N MET A 200 22.91 -9.99 26.00
CA MET A 200 23.02 -11.34 26.60
C MET A 200 24.33 -11.50 27.37
N LYS A 201 25.44 -11.02 26.82
CA LYS A 201 26.75 -11.07 27.46
C LYS A 201 26.88 -10.12 28.64
N GLU A 202 26.51 -8.85 28.48
CA GLU A 202 26.67 -7.80 29.50
C GLU A 202 25.76 -8.00 30.72
N VAL A 203 24.51 -8.43 30.49
CA VAL A 203 23.48 -8.48 31.55
C VAL A 203 23.28 -9.87 32.11
N LEU A 204 23.38 -10.90 31.29
CA LEU A 204 23.07 -12.27 31.68
C LEU A 204 24.32 -13.18 31.71
N ASP A 205 25.49 -12.66 31.37
CA ASP A 205 26.77 -13.42 31.29
C ASP A 205 26.64 -14.68 30.42
N LYS A 206 25.85 -14.57 29.32
CA LYS A 206 25.60 -15.64 28.35
C LYS A 206 26.18 -15.31 27.01
N ASP A 207 27.05 -16.15 26.48
CA ASP A 207 27.52 -16.12 25.10
C ASP A 207 26.61 -17.01 24.26
N VAL A 208 25.80 -16.38 23.40
CA VAL A 208 24.73 -17.04 22.64
C VAL A 208 24.87 -16.71 21.19
N GLU A 209 24.85 -17.72 20.32
CA GLU A 209 24.72 -17.47 18.87
C GLU A 209 23.28 -17.07 18.52
N ILE A 210 23.13 -15.93 17.87
CA ILE A 210 21.83 -15.35 17.54
C ILE A 210 21.44 -15.70 16.10
N ASN A 211 20.39 -16.49 15.94
CA ASN A 211 19.85 -16.86 14.63
C ASN A 211 18.96 -15.73 14.05
N ALA A 212 19.61 -14.61 13.67
CA ALA A 212 18.96 -13.48 13.02
C ALA A 212 19.25 -13.49 11.52
N LYS A 213 18.22 -13.52 10.69
CA LYS A 213 18.29 -13.66 9.23
C LYS A 213 17.31 -12.70 8.54
N THR A 214 17.58 -12.40 7.27
CA THR A 214 16.53 -11.86 6.40
C THR A 214 15.66 -13.00 5.85
N PHE A 215 14.47 -12.66 5.31
CA PHE A 215 13.64 -13.65 4.62
C PHE A 215 14.38 -14.33 3.47
N HIS A 216 15.20 -13.57 2.73
CA HIS A 216 15.98 -14.11 1.62
C HIS A 216 17.13 -15.01 2.10
N SER A 217 17.88 -14.59 3.13
CA SER A 217 18.96 -15.43 3.65
C SER A 217 18.45 -16.71 4.30
N LEU A 218 17.27 -16.68 4.94
CA LEU A 218 16.61 -17.90 5.42
C LEU A 218 16.20 -18.79 4.23
N GLY A 219 15.55 -18.21 3.20
CA GLY A 219 15.13 -18.94 2.02
C GLY A 219 16.31 -19.60 1.30
N LEU A 220 17.39 -18.83 1.07
CA LEU A 220 18.61 -19.37 0.47
C LEU A 220 19.23 -20.52 1.30
N GLY A 221 19.23 -20.39 2.63
CA GLY A 221 19.70 -21.44 3.53
C GLY A 221 18.91 -22.75 3.35
N ILE A 222 17.57 -22.64 3.28
CA ILE A 222 16.69 -23.79 3.04
C ILE A 222 16.98 -24.43 1.68
N LEU A 223 17.13 -23.61 0.63
CA LEU A 223 17.42 -24.12 -0.71
C LEU A 223 18.80 -24.81 -0.76
N THR A 224 19.80 -24.24 -0.09
CA THR A 224 21.14 -24.82 0.02
C THR A 224 21.11 -26.20 0.67
N GLU A 225 20.31 -26.35 1.75
CA GLU A 225 20.15 -27.64 2.43
C GLU A 225 19.39 -28.67 1.58
N VAL A 226 18.33 -28.25 0.89
CA VAL A 226 17.51 -29.14 0.05
C VAL A 226 18.26 -29.60 -1.21
N PHE A 227 19.07 -28.72 -1.80
CA PHE A 227 19.82 -29.02 -3.02
C PHE A 227 21.18 -29.70 -2.76
N ASP A 228 21.68 -29.67 -1.53
CA ASP A 228 23.04 -30.05 -1.13
C ASP A 228 24.14 -29.20 -1.82
N TYR A 229 23.76 -28.04 -2.38
CA TYR A 229 24.68 -27.02 -2.89
C TYR A 229 24.02 -25.64 -2.84
N LYS A 230 24.83 -24.58 -2.80
CA LYS A 230 24.33 -23.21 -2.84
C LYS A 230 24.00 -22.83 -4.28
N PRO A 231 22.73 -22.58 -4.64
CA PRO A 231 22.37 -22.19 -6.01
C PRO A 231 22.94 -20.82 -6.34
N ASP A 232 23.35 -20.61 -7.59
CA ASP A 232 23.81 -19.34 -8.08
C ASP A 232 22.65 -18.34 -8.19
N LEU A 233 22.95 -17.09 -7.83
CA LEU A 233 22.01 -15.99 -7.92
C LEU A 233 22.29 -15.19 -9.19
N VAL A 234 21.35 -15.19 -10.11
CA VAL A 234 21.44 -14.35 -11.31
C VAL A 234 20.65 -13.06 -11.14
N PHE A 235 20.96 -12.07 -11.97
CA PHE A 235 20.34 -10.76 -11.93
C PHE A 235 20.49 -10.08 -10.57
N ASP A 236 21.73 -10.10 -10.05
CA ASP A 236 22.13 -9.46 -8.79
C ASP A 236 21.99 -7.92 -8.83
N SER A 237 21.76 -7.35 -10.01
CA SER A 237 21.51 -5.93 -10.22
C SER A 237 20.37 -5.68 -11.20
N GLU A 238 19.64 -4.59 -10.98
CA GLU A 238 18.56 -4.13 -11.87
C GLU A 238 19.08 -3.86 -13.30
N VAL A 239 20.32 -3.45 -13.42
CA VAL A 239 20.95 -3.16 -14.73
C VAL A 239 21.08 -4.45 -15.55
N LYS A 240 21.59 -5.54 -14.97
CA LYS A 240 21.74 -6.82 -15.67
C LYS A 240 20.40 -7.37 -16.11
N LEU A 241 19.40 -7.31 -15.21
CA LEU A 241 18.05 -7.78 -15.53
C LEU A 241 17.42 -6.95 -16.66
N ARG A 242 17.61 -5.63 -16.64
CA ARG A 242 17.11 -4.74 -17.69
C ARG A 242 17.77 -5.03 -19.04
N THR A 243 19.09 -5.23 -19.07
CA THR A 243 19.83 -5.59 -20.29
C THR A 243 19.31 -6.91 -20.85
N PHE A 244 19.16 -7.93 -20.01
CA PHE A 244 18.57 -9.21 -20.42
C PHE A 244 17.16 -9.06 -21.00
N MET A 245 16.30 -8.27 -20.37
CA MET A 245 14.94 -8.04 -20.89
C MET A 245 14.93 -7.26 -22.21
N GLN A 246 15.90 -6.38 -22.43
CA GLN A 246 16.09 -5.72 -23.71
C GLN A 246 16.47 -6.73 -24.82
N GLU A 247 17.39 -7.66 -24.52
CA GLU A 247 17.78 -8.74 -25.43
C GLU A 247 16.60 -9.66 -25.75
N VAL A 248 15.81 -10.00 -24.74
CA VAL A 248 14.56 -10.79 -24.93
C VAL A 248 13.54 -10.05 -25.81
N TYR A 249 13.39 -8.72 -25.64
CA TYR A 249 12.56 -7.90 -26.51
C TYR A 249 13.01 -7.99 -27.98
N GLU A 250 14.31 -7.85 -28.24
CA GLU A 250 14.88 -7.91 -29.59
C GLU A 250 14.68 -9.31 -30.21
N GLU A 251 14.86 -10.38 -29.42
CA GLU A 251 14.63 -11.77 -29.83
C GLU A 251 13.14 -12.00 -30.20
N LEU A 252 12.23 -11.64 -29.29
CA LEU A 252 10.79 -11.88 -29.45
C LEU A 252 10.18 -11.10 -30.62
N THR A 253 10.64 -9.87 -30.87
CA THR A 253 10.10 -9.03 -31.95
C THR A 253 10.53 -9.45 -33.37
N VAL A 254 11.42 -10.43 -33.50
CA VAL A 254 11.72 -11.09 -34.78
C VAL A 254 10.50 -11.86 -35.26
N ASP A 255 9.79 -12.51 -34.37
CA ASP A 255 8.53 -13.21 -34.68
C ASP A 255 7.44 -12.22 -35.09
N GLU A 256 6.85 -12.40 -36.28
CA GLU A 256 5.84 -11.50 -36.83
C GLU A 256 4.56 -11.48 -35.96
N GLN A 257 4.13 -12.62 -35.47
CA GLN A 257 2.91 -12.71 -34.67
C GLN A 257 3.09 -11.99 -33.31
N TYR A 258 4.22 -12.20 -32.65
CA TYR A 258 4.52 -11.54 -31.40
C TYR A 258 4.68 -10.03 -31.60
N ARG A 259 5.40 -9.61 -32.65
CA ARG A 259 5.57 -8.20 -33.02
C ARG A 259 4.22 -7.50 -33.22
N ASN A 260 3.27 -8.17 -33.90
CA ASN A 260 1.93 -7.63 -34.09
C ASN A 260 1.20 -7.42 -32.74
N TYR A 261 1.27 -8.36 -31.80
CA TYR A 261 0.69 -8.20 -30.46
C TYR A 261 1.36 -7.07 -29.67
N PHE A 262 2.67 -6.92 -29.80
CA PHE A 262 3.42 -5.88 -29.14
C PHE A 262 3.06 -4.48 -29.68
N ILE A 263 2.95 -4.35 -31.00
CA ILE A 263 2.52 -3.09 -31.64
C ILE A 263 1.07 -2.78 -31.30
N GLU A 264 0.17 -3.77 -31.29
CA GLU A 264 -1.22 -3.60 -30.86
C GLU A 264 -1.28 -3.03 -29.44
N TYR A 265 -0.50 -3.60 -28.53
CA TYR A 265 -0.44 -3.09 -27.15
C TYR A 265 0.08 -1.64 -27.09
N LEU A 266 1.15 -1.33 -27.80
CA LEU A 266 1.71 0.03 -27.85
C LEU A 266 0.72 1.06 -28.36
N VAL A 267 -0.03 0.72 -29.40
CA VAL A 267 -0.97 1.64 -30.06
C VAL A 267 -2.27 1.79 -29.31
N GLU A 268 -2.84 0.70 -28.81
CA GLU A 268 -4.22 0.68 -28.28
C GLU A 268 -4.29 0.65 -26.75
N TYR A 269 -3.28 0.08 -26.10
CA TYR A 269 -3.35 -0.25 -24.67
C TYR A 269 -2.24 0.35 -23.81
N LEU A 270 -1.24 1.01 -24.41
CA LEU A 270 -0.10 1.55 -23.63
C LEU A 270 -0.54 2.53 -22.55
N LYS A 271 -1.49 3.41 -22.87
CA LYS A 271 -2.05 4.38 -21.91
C LYS A 271 -3.40 3.87 -21.38
N PRO A 272 -3.61 3.87 -20.05
CA PRO A 272 -4.87 3.42 -19.47
C PRO A 272 -6.02 4.37 -19.83
N TYR A 273 -7.14 3.82 -20.27
CA TYR A 273 -8.36 4.59 -20.56
C TYR A 273 -9.28 4.59 -19.34
N LYS A 274 -9.78 5.77 -19.00
CA LYS A 274 -10.86 5.96 -18.02
C LYS A 274 -11.84 6.99 -18.61
N PRO A 275 -13.12 6.65 -18.72
CA PRO A 275 -14.10 7.53 -19.38
C PRO A 275 -14.34 8.80 -18.55
N PRO A 276 -14.65 9.95 -19.19
CA PRO A 276 -14.85 11.23 -18.50
C PRO A 276 -15.89 11.20 -17.38
N GLU A 277 -16.93 10.37 -17.49
CA GLU A 277 -17.99 10.25 -16.47
C GLU A 277 -17.51 9.58 -15.17
N ALA A 278 -16.38 8.91 -15.20
CA ALA A 278 -15.80 8.28 -14.01
C ALA A 278 -15.10 9.29 -13.08
N PHE A 279 -15.06 10.58 -13.47
CA PHE A 279 -14.44 11.65 -12.68
C PHE A 279 -15.50 12.56 -12.07
N SER A 280 -15.23 13.00 -10.83
CA SER A 280 -16.13 13.89 -10.08
C SER A 280 -15.99 15.36 -10.50
N SER A 281 -14.88 15.72 -11.12
CA SER A 281 -14.58 17.09 -11.51
C SER A 281 -13.63 17.18 -12.70
N LYS A 282 -13.64 18.32 -13.37
CA LYS A 282 -12.69 18.65 -14.43
C LYS A 282 -11.23 18.62 -13.94
N GLY A 283 -11.00 19.00 -12.69
CA GLY A 283 -9.66 18.97 -12.09
C GLY A 283 -9.12 17.56 -11.95
N GLU A 284 -9.92 16.64 -11.46
CA GLU A 284 -9.57 15.23 -11.34
C GLU A 284 -9.25 14.62 -12.72
N TYR A 285 -10.07 14.93 -13.74
CA TYR A 285 -9.80 14.47 -15.10
C TYR A 285 -8.49 15.01 -15.67
N ILE A 286 -8.21 16.31 -15.48
CA ILE A 286 -6.95 16.94 -15.90
C ILE A 286 -5.74 16.30 -15.20
N GLU A 287 -5.85 16.05 -13.89
CA GLU A 287 -4.80 15.38 -13.11
C GLU A 287 -4.55 13.97 -13.62
N TYR A 288 -5.60 13.23 -13.97
CA TYR A 288 -5.49 11.90 -14.56
C TYR A 288 -4.75 11.91 -15.92
N ILE A 289 -5.14 12.82 -16.84
CA ILE A 289 -4.49 12.97 -18.15
C ILE A 289 -3.00 13.25 -17.98
N ARG A 290 -2.64 14.14 -17.05
CA ARG A 290 -1.24 14.49 -16.78
C ARG A 290 -0.47 13.36 -16.09
N ALA A 291 -1.05 12.75 -15.07
CA ALA A 291 -0.41 11.67 -14.30
C ALA A 291 -0.06 10.47 -15.18
N ASN A 292 -0.93 10.16 -16.17
CA ASN A 292 -0.70 9.06 -17.10
C ASN A 292 0.05 9.48 -18.37
N ASN A 293 0.53 10.73 -18.46
CA ASN A 293 1.21 11.27 -19.65
C ASN A 293 0.46 10.96 -20.95
N ILE A 294 -0.87 11.25 -20.94
CA ILE A 294 -1.75 11.00 -22.08
C ILE A 294 -1.56 12.15 -23.08
N ILE A 295 -0.68 11.94 -24.05
CA ILE A 295 -0.32 12.86 -25.12
C ILE A 295 -0.33 12.12 -26.45
N SER A 296 -0.45 12.85 -27.57
CA SER A 296 -0.39 12.23 -28.90
C SER A 296 1.00 11.71 -29.25
N LEU A 297 1.09 10.82 -30.24
CA LEU A 297 2.37 10.37 -30.79
C LEU A 297 3.21 11.52 -31.38
N LYS A 298 2.59 12.63 -31.84
CA LYS A 298 3.27 13.87 -32.17
C LYS A 298 3.71 14.69 -30.94
N ARG A 299 3.48 14.19 -29.71
CA ARG A 299 3.78 14.86 -28.43
C ARG A 299 2.96 16.13 -28.17
N GLU A 300 1.74 16.17 -28.67
CA GLU A 300 0.80 17.25 -28.45
C GLU A 300 -0.05 16.94 -27.21
N GLU A 301 -0.25 17.94 -26.35
CA GLU A 301 -1.19 17.87 -25.23
C GLU A 301 -2.61 18.16 -25.77
N LEU A 302 -3.46 17.13 -25.83
CA LEU A 302 -4.84 17.23 -26.26
C LEU A 302 -5.77 17.28 -25.07
N LYS A 303 -7.04 17.64 -25.28
CA LYS A 303 -8.00 17.86 -24.19
C LYS A 303 -8.62 16.57 -23.64
N SER A 304 -8.66 15.52 -24.46
CA SER A 304 -9.26 14.24 -24.06
C SER A 304 -8.45 13.04 -24.58
N TYR A 305 -8.66 11.90 -23.93
CA TYR A 305 -8.07 10.62 -24.35
C TYR A 305 -8.52 10.25 -25.77
N GLU A 306 -9.80 10.46 -26.09
CA GLU A 306 -10.39 10.14 -27.39
C GLU A 306 -9.78 11.00 -28.50
N GLU A 307 -9.47 12.28 -28.22
CA GLU A 307 -8.74 13.13 -29.15
C GLU A 307 -7.32 12.62 -29.39
N VAL A 308 -6.65 12.12 -28.36
CA VAL A 308 -5.32 11.48 -28.50
C VAL A 308 -5.39 10.26 -29.40
N GLU A 309 -6.42 9.44 -29.27
CA GLU A 309 -6.62 8.23 -30.09
C GLU A 309 -6.88 8.59 -31.57
N ILE A 310 -7.69 9.62 -31.84
CA ILE A 310 -7.90 10.13 -33.18
C ILE A 310 -6.60 10.69 -33.79
N ALA A 311 -5.85 11.48 -33.01
CA ALA A 311 -4.55 12.04 -33.44
C ALA A 311 -3.55 10.94 -33.79
N ASN A 312 -3.47 9.90 -32.93
CA ASN A 312 -2.58 8.77 -33.14
C ASN A 312 -2.99 7.96 -34.38
N PHE A 313 -4.29 7.73 -34.59
CA PHE A 313 -4.76 7.07 -35.78
C PHE A 313 -4.36 7.85 -37.05
N LEU A 314 -4.57 9.18 -37.11
CA LEU A 314 -4.18 10.01 -38.23
C LEU A 314 -2.67 9.93 -38.49
N PHE A 315 -1.87 10.08 -37.45
CA PHE A 315 -0.41 9.99 -37.53
C PHE A 315 0.09 8.63 -38.05
N LEU A 316 -0.44 7.54 -37.51
CA LEU A 316 -0.05 6.18 -37.90
C LEU A 316 -0.46 5.81 -39.33
N HIS A 317 -1.39 6.55 -39.92
CA HIS A 317 -1.86 6.33 -41.28
C HIS A 317 -1.39 7.41 -42.28
N ASN A 318 -0.32 8.13 -41.95
CA ASN A 318 0.29 9.15 -42.80
C ASN A 318 -0.70 10.29 -43.21
N ILE A 319 -1.68 10.58 -42.35
CA ILE A 319 -2.63 11.68 -42.59
C ILE A 319 -2.14 12.90 -41.83
N ASP A 320 -1.74 13.96 -42.53
CA ASP A 320 -1.35 15.20 -41.87
C ASP A 320 -2.54 15.90 -41.24
N TYR A 321 -2.38 16.39 -40.02
CA TYR A 321 -3.40 17.10 -39.28
C TYR A 321 -2.83 18.26 -38.48
N ARG A 322 -3.67 19.25 -38.20
CA ARG A 322 -3.40 20.36 -37.28
C ARG A 322 -4.45 20.39 -36.20
N TYR A 323 -4.02 20.38 -34.96
CA TYR A 323 -4.87 20.36 -33.77
C TYR A 323 -5.29 21.80 -33.40
N GLU A 324 -6.58 22.03 -33.11
CA GLU A 324 -7.18 23.37 -32.81
C GLU A 324 -6.74 24.51 -33.74
N GLU A 325 -6.54 24.25 -35.03
CA GLU A 325 -6.28 25.30 -36.01
C GLU A 325 -7.49 26.25 -36.08
N PRO A 326 -7.31 27.59 -36.04
CA PRO A 326 -8.41 28.49 -36.15
C PRO A 326 -9.15 28.28 -37.49
N TYR A 327 -10.47 28.12 -37.42
CA TYR A 327 -11.29 27.95 -38.59
C TYR A 327 -11.01 29.08 -39.61
N LYS A 328 -10.91 28.76 -40.89
CA LYS A 328 -10.44 29.69 -41.94
C LYS A 328 -11.33 30.92 -42.12
N TYR A 329 -12.56 30.88 -41.62
CA TYR A 329 -13.50 32.02 -41.66
C TYR A 329 -13.55 32.73 -40.30
N LYS A 330 -13.82 34.04 -40.28
CA LYS A 330 -14.04 34.81 -39.04
C LYS A 330 -15.40 34.46 -38.45
N THR A 331 -15.40 33.80 -37.33
CA THR A 331 -16.61 33.33 -36.62
C THR A 331 -16.83 34.00 -35.26
N ARG A 332 -15.89 34.91 -34.86
CA ARG A 332 -15.97 35.58 -33.58
C ARG A 332 -17.18 36.52 -33.53
N SER A 333 -18.03 36.34 -32.51
CA SER A 333 -19.19 37.17 -32.19
C SER A 333 -19.11 37.69 -30.74
N ARG A 334 -20.18 38.35 -30.26
CA ARG A 334 -20.30 38.72 -28.84
C ARG A 334 -20.45 37.48 -27.93
N GLU A 335 -21.06 36.44 -28.46
CA GLU A 335 -21.39 35.21 -27.69
C GLU A 335 -20.33 34.14 -27.85
N PHE A 336 -19.72 34.02 -29.04
CA PHE A 336 -18.75 32.98 -29.37
C PHE A 336 -17.36 33.52 -29.70
N ARG A 337 -16.32 32.82 -29.22
CA ARG A 337 -14.93 33.06 -29.61
C ARG A 337 -14.70 32.56 -31.03
N GLN A 338 -13.55 32.91 -31.67
CA GLN A 338 -13.15 32.30 -32.95
C GLN A 338 -13.22 30.79 -32.84
N TYR A 339 -13.93 30.16 -33.77
CA TYR A 339 -14.08 28.71 -33.82
C TYR A 339 -12.74 28.04 -34.09
N LYS A 340 -12.49 26.97 -33.41
CA LYS A 340 -11.33 26.11 -33.54
C LYS A 340 -11.83 24.67 -33.48
N PRO A 341 -11.96 23.99 -34.64
CA PRO A 341 -12.23 22.55 -34.70
C PRO A 341 -11.14 21.76 -34.02
N ASP A 342 -11.44 20.55 -33.56
CA ASP A 342 -10.45 19.71 -32.90
C ASP A 342 -9.31 19.34 -33.86
N PHE A 343 -9.63 18.91 -35.10
CA PHE A 343 -8.62 18.65 -36.12
C PHE A 343 -8.98 19.27 -37.46
N TYR A 344 -7.94 19.70 -38.18
CA TYR A 344 -8.00 20.12 -39.58
C TYR A 344 -7.03 19.28 -40.41
N LEU A 345 -7.53 18.69 -41.51
CA LEU A 345 -6.76 17.94 -42.50
C LEU A 345 -6.46 18.82 -43.71
N PRO A 346 -5.27 19.42 -43.81
CA PRO A 346 -4.98 20.44 -44.82
C PRO A 346 -5.07 19.91 -46.24
N GLU A 347 -4.61 18.70 -46.50
CA GLU A 347 -4.56 18.06 -47.80
C GLU A 347 -5.97 17.86 -48.42
N TYR A 348 -6.98 17.62 -47.57
CA TYR A 348 -8.33 17.25 -47.98
C TYR A 348 -9.36 18.36 -47.74
N ASP A 349 -8.94 19.45 -47.06
CA ASP A 349 -9.84 20.54 -46.57
C ASP A 349 -11.02 19.97 -45.78
N ILE A 350 -10.69 19.09 -44.79
CA ILE A 350 -11.66 18.42 -43.94
C ILE A 350 -11.40 18.84 -42.49
N TYR A 351 -12.48 19.11 -41.78
CA TYR A 351 -12.47 19.33 -40.34
C TYR A 351 -13.03 18.12 -39.60
N ILE A 352 -12.46 17.80 -38.41
CA ILE A 352 -12.96 16.76 -37.54
C ILE A 352 -13.29 17.39 -36.20
N GLU A 353 -14.47 17.10 -35.68
CA GLU A 353 -14.90 17.42 -34.31
C GLU A 353 -15.17 16.12 -33.55
N HIS A 354 -14.64 16.05 -32.35
CA HIS A 354 -14.94 14.97 -31.42
C HIS A 354 -15.83 15.48 -30.29
N TRP A 355 -17.05 14.93 -30.22
CA TRP A 355 -18.06 15.36 -29.27
C TRP A 355 -18.07 14.45 -28.03
N GLY A 356 -17.82 15.05 -26.86
CA GLY A 356 -17.80 14.35 -25.55
C GLY A 356 -19.19 13.97 -25.03
N VAL A 357 -20.08 13.45 -25.89
CA VAL A 357 -21.46 13.09 -25.53
C VAL A 357 -21.68 11.58 -25.46
N ASP A 358 -22.60 11.17 -24.61
CA ASP A 358 -23.10 9.80 -24.53
C ASP A 358 -24.14 9.53 -25.65
N LYS A 359 -24.72 8.30 -25.69
CA LYS A 359 -25.74 7.92 -26.69
C LYS A 359 -27.03 8.74 -26.61
N ASN A 360 -27.28 9.38 -25.47
CA ASN A 360 -28.46 10.24 -25.24
C ASN A 360 -28.17 11.73 -25.54
N GLY A 361 -26.93 12.06 -25.94
CA GLY A 361 -26.48 13.41 -26.16
C GLY A 361 -26.10 14.17 -24.87
N SER A 362 -25.95 13.47 -23.73
CA SER A 362 -25.63 14.06 -22.44
C SER A 362 -24.12 14.14 -22.24
N VAL A 363 -23.68 15.10 -21.43
CA VAL A 363 -22.30 15.26 -20.98
C VAL A 363 -22.24 15.21 -19.46
N PRO A 364 -21.07 14.89 -18.85
CA PRO A 364 -20.87 15.02 -17.41
C PRO A 364 -21.16 16.44 -16.90
N ASP A 365 -21.72 16.55 -15.69
CA ASP A 365 -22.10 17.84 -15.08
C ASP A 365 -20.94 18.84 -15.01
N TRP A 366 -19.71 18.34 -14.85
CA TRP A 366 -18.51 19.17 -14.79
C TRP A 366 -17.98 19.69 -16.14
N PHE A 367 -18.63 19.40 -17.28
CA PHE A 367 -18.25 19.94 -18.62
C PHE A 367 -18.50 21.45 -18.76
N GLY A 368 -18.95 22.11 -17.74
CA GLY A 368 -19.01 23.54 -17.61
C GLY A 368 -20.37 24.12 -17.92
N ALA A 369 -21.18 24.28 -16.87
CA ALA A 369 -22.36 25.13 -16.91
C ALA A 369 -21.99 26.60 -16.62
N LYS A 370 -22.55 27.52 -17.33
CA LYS A 370 -22.75 28.90 -16.83
C LYS A 370 -23.83 28.81 -15.74
N GLN A 371 -23.80 29.70 -14.75
CA GLN A 371 -24.61 29.66 -13.53
C GLN A 371 -26.10 29.34 -13.66
N ASP A 372 -26.70 29.44 -14.87
CA ASP A 372 -28.13 29.27 -15.09
C ASP A 372 -28.52 28.27 -16.22
N GLN A 373 -27.59 27.45 -16.71
CA GLN A 373 -27.85 26.52 -17.81
C GLN A 373 -27.25 25.15 -17.54
N ALA A 374 -27.99 24.04 -17.74
CA ALA A 374 -27.49 22.69 -17.62
C ALA A 374 -26.29 22.46 -18.56
N ALA A 375 -25.28 21.71 -18.09
CA ALA A 375 -24.06 21.46 -18.87
C ALA A 375 -24.35 20.85 -20.23
N THR A 376 -25.32 19.95 -20.32
CA THR A 376 -25.76 19.29 -21.55
C THR A 376 -26.32 20.28 -22.54
N ASP A 377 -27.22 21.19 -22.13
CA ASP A 377 -27.83 22.16 -23.03
C ASP A 377 -26.82 23.16 -23.62
N ALA A 378 -25.91 23.61 -22.76
CA ALA A 378 -24.81 24.50 -23.18
C ALA A 378 -23.88 23.82 -24.20
N TYR A 379 -23.60 22.53 -23.99
CA TYR A 379 -22.75 21.75 -24.88
C TYR A 379 -23.43 21.45 -26.22
N GLN A 380 -24.72 21.08 -26.21
CA GLN A 380 -25.51 20.86 -27.42
C GLN A 380 -25.65 22.15 -28.26
N SER A 381 -25.89 23.29 -27.61
CA SER A 381 -25.91 24.59 -28.30
C SER A 381 -24.59 24.90 -29.02
N LYS A 382 -23.44 24.53 -28.39
CA LYS A 382 -22.12 24.65 -29.04
C LYS A 382 -22.00 23.71 -30.24
N MET A 383 -22.45 22.47 -30.14
CA MET A 383 -22.45 21.52 -31.24
C MET A 383 -23.28 22.03 -32.45
N GLU A 384 -24.48 22.50 -32.20
CA GLU A 384 -25.36 23.01 -33.24
C GLU A 384 -24.77 24.26 -33.92
N TRP A 385 -24.21 25.17 -33.13
CA TRP A 385 -23.52 26.34 -33.67
C TRP A 385 -22.33 25.93 -34.55
N ALA A 386 -21.48 25.02 -34.16
CA ALA A 386 -20.37 24.55 -34.96
C ALA A 386 -20.85 23.91 -36.28
N LYS A 387 -21.88 23.06 -36.25
CA LYS A 387 -22.50 22.44 -37.44
C LYS A 387 -23.09 23.50 -38.37
N SER A 388 -23.72 24.51 -37.81
CA SER A 388 -24.28 25.62 -38.60
C SER A 388 -23.22 26.41 -39.37
N LEU A 389 -22.05 26.62 -38.80
CA LEU A 389 -20.91 27.25 -39.48
C LEU A 389 -20.43 26.44 -40.69
N HIS A 390 -20.23 25.12 -40.50
CA HIS A 390 -19.83 24.24 -41.60
C HIS A 390 -20.83 24.20 -42.72
N LYS A 391 -22.12 24.22 -42.39
CA LYS A 391 -23.21 24.32 -43.36
C LYS A 391 -23.21 25.68 -44.05
N GLN A 392 -23.06 26.78 -43.31
CA GLN A 392 -23.05 28.16 -43.84
C GLN A 392 -21.89 28.39 -44.82
N TYR A 393 -20.70 27.90 -44.53
CA TYR A 393 -19.49 28.09 -45.31
C TYR A 393 -19.18 26.93 -46.26
N ASN A 394 -20.10 25.94 -46.36
CA ASN A 394 -19.99 24.78 -47.24
C ASN A 394 -18.64 24.04 -47.08
N THR A 395 -18.21 23.78 -45.82
CA THR A 395 -16.99 23.07 -45.49
C THR A 395 -17.28 21.66 -45.02
N LYS A 396 -16.34 20.73 -45.25
CA LYS A 396 -16.49 19.30 -44.90
C LYS A 396 -16.22 19.12 -43.40
N LEU A 397 -17.19 18.51 -42.71
CA LEU A 397 -17.11 18.17 -41.31
C LEU A 397 -17.27 16.65 -41.11
N ILE A 398 -16.35 16.04 -40.37
CA ILE A 398 -16.47 14.68 -39.82
C ILE A 398 -16.70 14.81 -38.32
N GLU A 399 -17.75 14.15 -37.84
CA GLU A 399 -18.10 14.12 -36.44
C GLU A 399 -17.79 12.73 -35.84
N THR A 400 -17.20 12.70 -34.67
CA THR A 400 -17.00 11.50 -33.83
C THR A 400 -17.53 11.78 -32.44
N HIS A 401 -17.81 10.73 -31.65
CA HIS A 401 -18.49 10.88 -30.35
C HIS A 401 -17.89 9.94 -29.29
N SER A 402 -17.86 10.35 -28.03
CA SER A 402 -17.33 9.54 -26.92
C SER A 402 -18.06 8.21 -26.74
N TYR A 403 -19.35 8.11 -27.07
CA TYR A 403 -20.07 6.84 -27.06
C TYR A 403 -19.54 5.83 -28.10
N GLU A 404 -18.90 6.29 -29.18
CA GLU A 404 -18.27 5.41 -30.19
C GLU A 404 -17.03 4.72 -29.56
N LYS A 405 -16.25 5.43 -28.71
CA LYS A 405 -15.14 4.84 -27.97
C LYS A 405 -15.62 3.77 -26.99
N LYS A 406 -16.64 4.09 -26.19
CA LYS A 406 -17.24 3.13 -25.25
C LYS A 406 -17.79 1.87 -25.93
N SER A 407 -18.22 2.00 -27.17
CA SER A 407 -18.72 0.88 -27.99
C SER A 407 -17.61 0.17 -28.79
N GLY A 408 -16.34 0.57 -28.66
CA GLY A 408 -15.20 0.01 -29.38
C GLY A 408 -15.19 0.28 -30.88
N VAL A 409 -15.93 1.28 -31.37
CA VAL A 409 -16.11 1.52 -32.84
C VAL A 409 -15.59 2.88 -33.31
N LEU A 410 -14.98 3.70 -32.44
CA LEU A 410 -14.54 5.06 -32.75
C LEU A 410 -13.62 5.08 -33.96
N ILE A 411 -12.53 4.36 -33.95
CA ILE A 411 -11.53 4.34 -35.03
C ILE A 411 -12.11 3.69 -36.31
N LYS A 412 -12.90 2.65 -36.17
CA LYS A 412 -13.56 2.02 -37.30
C LYS A 412 -14.47 3.00 -38.02
N ASN A 413 -15.32 3.71 -37.29
CA ASN A 413 -16.24 4.69 -37.83
C ASN A 413 -15.50 5.89 -38.46
N LEU A 414 -14.45 6.37 -37.80
CA LEU A 414 -13.60 7.43 -38.33
C LEU A 414 -12.97 7.02 -39.66
N LYS A 415 -12.40 5.82 -39.73
CA LYS A 415 -11.80 5.25 -40.94
C LYS A 415 -12.83 5.17 -42.10
N GLU A 416 -14.04 4.75 -41.82
CA GLU A 416 -15.12 4.70 -42.84
C GLU A 416 -15.55 6.10 -43.31
N LYS A 417 -15.65 7.05 -42.38
CA LYS A 417 -16.00 8.46 -42.71
C LYS A 417 -14.91 9.11 -43.55
N LEU A 418 -13.63 8.92 -43.22
CA LEU A 418 -12.48 9.42 -43.95
C LEU A 418 -12.44 8.87 -45.41
N LYS A 419 -12.66 7.54 -45.55
CA LYS A 419 -12.74 6.90 -46.88
C LYS A 419 -13.83 7.49 -47.75
N ARG A 420 -15.01 7.80 -47.20
CA ARG A 420 -16.13 8.46 -47.97
C ARG A 420 -15.75 9.82 -48.54
N TYR A 421 -14.83 10.51 -47.89
CA TYR A 421 -14.28 11.77 -48.37
C TYR A 421 -13.01 11.63 -49.22
N GLY A 422 -12.64 10.38 -49.59
CA GLY A 422 -11.51 10.11 -50.46
C GLY A 422 -10.12 10.27 -49.79
N VAL A 423 -10.05 10.22 -48.46
CA VAL A 423 -8.79 10.29 -47.75
C VAL A 423 -8.02 8.98 -47.96
N CYS A 424 -6.76 9.10 -48.39
CA CYS A 424 -5.86 7.95 -48.47
C CYS A 424 -5.45 7.51 -47.07
N ILE A 425 -5.56 6.23 -46.76
CA ILE A 425 -5.29 5.67 -45.46
C ILE A 425 -4.23 4.55 -45.60
N GLU A 426 -2.98 4.96 -45.57
CA GLU A 426 -1.80 4.05 -45.66
C GLU A 426 -1.16 3.95 -44.30
N ARG A 427 -1.17 2.74 -43.70
CA ARG A 427 -0.53 2.48 -42.41
C ARG A 427 0.99 2.50 -42.56
N LYS A 428 1.68 3.13 -41.62
CA LYS A 428 3.13 3.04 -41.49
C LYS A 428 3.57 1.60 -41.34
N SER A 429 4.77 1.27 -41.80
CA SER A 429 5.35 -0.06 -41.58
C SER A 429 5.60 -0.32 -40.09
N ASP A 430 5.63 -1.59 -39.70
CA ASP A 430 5.90 -1.99 -38.31
C ASP A 430 7.25 -1.45 -37.83
N ALA A 431 8.27 -1.43 -38.70
CA ALA A 431 9.58 -0.90 -38.39
C ALA A 431 9.54 0.62 -38.09
N GLU A 432 8.77 1.40 -38.88
CA GLU A 432 8.57 2.83 -38.61
C GLU A 432 7.81 3.08 -37.32
N ILE A 433 6.81 2.25 -37.03
CA ILE A 433 6.01 2.35 -35.79
C ILE A 433 6.91 2.06 -34.58
N LEU A 434 7.64 0.93 -34.56
CA LEU A 434 8.53 0.58 -33.47
C LEU A 434 9.61 1.63 -33.26
N LYS A 435 10.26 2.07 -34.34
CA LYS A 435 11.26 3.13 -34.26
C LYS A 435 10.72 4.41 -33.65
N HIS A 436 9.47 4.79 -33.99
CA HIS A 436 8.84 5.97 -33.40
C HIS A 436 8.66 5.80 -31.86
N PHE A 437 8.21 4.64 -31.38
CA PHE A 437 8.06 4.37 -29.97
C PHE A 437 9.43 4.25 -29.23
N GLU A 438 10.47 3.77 -29.91
CA GLU A 438 11.86 3.78 -29.40
C GLU A 438 12.39 5.21 -29.22
N ASP A 439 12.30 6.04 -30.26
CA ASP A 439 12.70 7.45 -30.25
C ASP A 439 11.93 8.24 -29.17
N ALA A 440 10.68 7.87 -28.94
CA ALA A 440 9.83 8.42 -27.88
C ALA A 440 10.15 7.88 -26.48
N LYS A 441 11.06 6.90 -26.35
CA LYS A 441 11.41 6.18 -25.10
C LYS A 441 10.22 5.44 -24.46
N GLU A 442 9.17 5.13 -25.21
CA GLU A 442 8.01 4.40 -24.68
C GLU A 442 8.28 2.90 -24.55
N ILE A 443 9.10 2.31 -25.44
CA ILE A 443 9.52 0.89 -25.34
C ILE A 443 10.34 0.65 -24.07
N PRO A 444 11.37 1.43 -23.73
CA PRO A 444 12.06 1.30 -22.45
C PRO A 444 11.15 1.45 -21.23
N LEU A 445 10.11 2.30 -21.30
CA LEU A 445 9.11 2.44 -20.23
C LEU A 445 8.24 1.20 -20.13
N LEU A 446 7.83 0.60 -21.26
CA LEU A 446 7.06 -0.66 -21.28
C LEU A 446 7.90 -1.83 -20.74
N ILE A 447 9.17 -1.94 -21.10
CA ILE A 447 10.09 -2.94 -20.55
C ILE A 447 10.21 -2.76 -19.03
N ASN A 448 10.30 -1.53 -18.52
CA ASN A 448 10.29 -1.28 -17.07
C ASN A 448 8.97 -1.70 -16.42
N LEU A 449 7.84 -1.50 -17.09
CA LEU A 449 6.53 -1.98 -16.63
C LEU A 449 6.52 -3.52 -16.55
N ILE A 450 7.03 -4.21 -17.59
CA ILE A 450 7.19 -5.67 -17.62
C ILE A 450 8.09 -6.14 -16.48
N LEU A 451 9.21 -5.49 -16.22
CA LEU A 451 10.12 -5.81 -15.11
C LEU A 451 9.47 -5.66 -13.75
N THR A 452 8.77 -4.54 -13.53
CA THR A 452 8.06 -4.29 -12.27
C THR A 452 6.96 -5.33 -12.07
N PHE A 453 6.24 -5.64 -13.15
CA PHE A 453 5.20 -6.68 -13.15
C PHE A 453 5.79 -8.06 -12.84
N LEU A 454 6.90 -8.46 -13.48
CA LEU A 454 7.60 -9.72 -13.24
C LEU A 454 7.96 -9.87 -11.76
N ASN A 455 8.59 -8.86 -11.18
CA ASN A 455 8.99 -8.88 -9.78
C ASN A 455 7.79 -9.06 -8.84
N LEU A 456 6.71 -8.33 -9.05
CA LEU A 456 5.50 -8.43 -8.23
C LEU A 456 4.75 -9.75 -8.47
N TYR A 457 4.68 -10.22 -9.72
CA TYR A 457 4.04 -11.47 -10.10
C TYR A 457 4.71 -12.67 -9.41
N LYS A 458 6.05 -12.73 -9.47
CA LYS A 458 6.85 -13.77 -8.80
C LYS A 458 6.81 -13.63 -7.27
N SER A 459 7.04 -12.42 -6.74
CA SER A 459 7.09 -12.20 -5.29
C SER A 459 5.78 -12.51 -4.58
N ASN A 460 4.64 -12.34 -5.26
CA ASN A 460 3.32 -12.68 -4.74
C ASN A 460 2.87 -14.10 -5.10
N MET A 461 3.63 -14.82 -5.93
CA MET A 461 3.29 -16.16 -6.42
C MET A 461 1.92 -16.18 -7.11
N TYR A 462 1.65 -15.17 -7.97
CA TYR A 462 0.39 -15.06 -8.70
C TYR A 462 0.40 -15.92 -9.98
N THR A 463 -0.81 -16.28 -10.41
CA THR A 463 -1.11 -16.85 -11.73
C THR A 463 -1.80 -15.79 -12.60
N ASP A 464 -1.84 -16.00 -13.92
CA ASP A 464 -2.56 -15.12 -14.85
C ASP A 464 -4.03 -14.95 -14.44
N ARG A 465 -4.65 -16.02 -13.92
CA ARG A 465 -6.02 -15.97 -13.41
C ARG A 465 -6.16 -15.05 -12.19
N ASP A 466 -5.21 -15.14 -11.24
CA ASP A 466 -5.20 -14.25 -10.07
C ASP A 466 -5.13 -12.79 -10.48
N VAL A 467 -4.38 -12.47 -11.54
CA VAL A 467 -4.26 -11.11 -12.08
C VAL A 467 -5.58 -10.65 -12.69
N LEU A 468 -6.17 -11.47 -13.57
CA LEU A 468 -7.43 -11.13 -14.25
C LEU A 468 -8.61 -11.01 -13.29
N ASP A 469 -8.71 -11.88 -12.28
CA ASP A 469 -9.78 -11.86 -11.28
C ASP A 469 -9.72 -10.61 -10.38
N ARG A 470 -8.55 -9.97 -10.25
CA ARG A 470 -8.35 -8.73 -9.47
C ARG A 470 -8.62 -7.46 -10.26
N MET A 471 -8.68 -7.55 -11.60
CA MET A 471 -8.87 -6.36 -12.45
C MET A 471 -10.32 -5.90 -12.52
N PRO A 472 -10.57 -4.58 -12.47
CA PRO A 472 -11.84 -4.00 -12.83
C PRO A 472 -12.25 -4.42 -14.25
N LYS A 473 -13.55 -4.57 -14.48
CA LYS A 473 -14.07 -5.06 -15.77
C LYS A 473 -13.63 -4.21 -16.97
N ASP A 474 -13.53 -2.90 -16.79
CA ASP A 474 -13.09 -1.94 -17.79
C ASP A 474 -11.59 -2.01 -18.13
N GLN A 475 -10.79 -2.72 -17.30
CA GLN A 475 -9.35 -2.92 -17.52
C GLN A 475 -9.00 -4.36 -17.94
N GLN A 476 -9.96 -5.27 -17.99
CA GLN A 476 -9.68 -6.69 -18.26
C GLN A 476 -9.11 -6.92 -19.66
N GLU A 477 -9.62 -6.23 -20.68
CA GLU A 477 -9.13 -6.37 -22.06
C GLU A 477 -7.67 -5.88 -22.18
N ARG A 478 -7.37 -4.71 -21.61
CA ARG A 478 -6.02 -4.17 -21.55
C ARG A 478 -5.07 -5.12 -20.83
N THR A 479 -5.51 -5.69 -19.72
CA THR A 479 -4.71 -6.66 -18.93
C THR A 479 -4.49 -7.96 -19.70
N ALA A 480 -5.50 -8.49 -20.38
CA ALA A 480 -5.34 -9.67 -21.21
C ALA A 480 -4.35 -9.43 -22.36
N SER A 481 -4.40 -8.27 -23.00
CA SER A 481 -3.42 -7.87 -24.02
C SER A 481 -2.01 -7.73 -23.44
N PHE A 482 -1.87 -7.14 -22.24
CA PHE A 482 -0.59 -7.08 -21.54
C PHE A 482 -0.04 -8.47 -21.20
N LEU A 483 -0.85 -9.36 -20.65
CA LEU A 483 -0.42 -10.74 -20.33
C LEU A 483 0.03 -11.50 -21.59
N ARG A 484 -0.58 -11.23 -22.75
CA ARG A 484 -0.15 -11.81 -24.03
C ARG A 484 1.26 -11.40 -24.43
N ILE A 485 1.65 -10.16 -24.15
CA ILE A 485 3.03 -9.72 -24.42
C ILE A 485 3.99 -10.08 -23.28
N PHE A 486 3.52 -10.11 -22.03
CA PHE A 486 4.34 -10.44 -20.86
C PHE A 486 4.74 -11.91 -20.81
N LYS A 487 3.84 -12.84 -21.15
CA LYS A 487 4.05 -14.27 -20.99
C LYS A 487 5.31 -14.81 -21.71
N PRO A 488 5.60 -14.44 -22.98
CA PRO A 488 6.84 -14.86 -23.62
C PRO A 488 8.10 -14.34 -22.93
N PHE A 489 8.09 -13.11 -22.39
CA PHE A 489 9.18 -12.62 -21.55
C PHE A 489 9.38 -13.47 -20.31
N TYR A 490 8.28 -13.82 -19.61
CA TYR A 490 8.32 -14.64 -18.42
C TYR A 490 8.85 -16.05 -18.72
N GLU A 491 8.37 -16.68 -19.80
CA GLU A 491 8.81 -18.02 -20.23
C GLU A 491 10.31 -18.01 -20.57
N ARG A 492 10.79 -17.01 -21.31
CA ARG A 492 12.22 -16.90 -21.65
C ARG A 492 13.08 -16.63 -20.42
N TYR A 493 12.57 -15.83 -19.47
CA TYR A 493 13.20 -15.59 -18.18
C TYR A 493 13.34 -16.86 -17.33
N GLU A 494 12.27 -17.62 -17.17
CA GLU A 494 12.29 -18.90 -16.42
C GLU A 494 13.17 -19.96 -17.13
N GLN A 495 13.16 -19.99 -18.45
CA GLN A 495 14.05 -20.83 -19.24
C GLN A 495 15.52 -20.49 -18.98
N TYR A 496 15.87 -19.20 -18.95
CA TYR A 496 17.21 -18.74 -18.63
C TYR A 496 17.67 -19.22 -17.25
N LEU A 497 16.80 -19.10 -16.24
CA LEU A 497 17.10 -19.58 -14.89
C LEU A 497 17.36 -21.09 -14.87
N GLN A 498 16.56 -21.87 -15.62
CA GLN A 498 16.72 -23.33 -15.72
C GLN A 498 18.00 -23.72 -16.44
N GLU A 499 18.32 -23.10 -17.58
CA GLU A 499 19.53 -23.37 -18.38
C GLU A 499 20.82 -23.12 -17.59
N HIS A 500 20.78 -22.14 -16.65
CA HIS A 500 21.92 -21.78 -15.82
C HIS A 500 21.89 -22.40 -14.41
N GLU A 501 20.94 -23.32 -14.14
CA GLU A 501 20.74 -23.95 -12.81
C GLU A 501 20.72 -22.92 -11.67
N SER A 502 20.12 -21.76 -11.92
CA SER A 502 20.19 -20.58 -11.06
C SER A 502 18.80 -20.16 -10.54
N ILE A 503 18.80 -19.24 -9.59
CA ILE A 503 17.58 -18.68 -8.98
C ILE A 503 17.65 -17.16 -8.96
N ASP A 504 16.49 -16.51 -8.81
CA ASP A 504 16.40 -15.10 -8.48
C ASP A 504 16.02 -14.86 -7.00
N PHE A 505 15.95 -13.59 -6.59
CA PHE A 505 15.58 -13.21 -5.23
C PHE A 505 14.16 -13.65 -4.84
N ASN A 506 13.21 -13.66 -5.79
CA ASN A 506 11.84 -14.08 -5.53
C ASN A 506 11.75 -15.59 -5.33
N ASP A 507 12.55 -16.36 -6.09
CA ASP A 507 12.64 -17.82 -5.97
C ASP A 507 13.13 -18.25 -4.60
N MET A 508 14.02 -17.50 -3.96
CA MET A 508 14.48 -17.82 -2.61
C MET A 508 13.31 -17.98 -1.63
N ILE A 509 12.31 -17.10 -1.71
CA ILE A 509 11.15 -17.14 -0.82
C ILE A 509 10.11 -18.15 -1.31
N ALA A 510 9.83 -18.15 -2.61
CA ALA A 510 8.78 -18.97 -3.20
C ALA A 510 9.10 -20.47 -3.11
N LYS A 511 10.30 -20.89 -3.56
CA LYS A 511 10.77 -22.27 -3.52
C LYS A 511 10.99 -22.75 -2.09
N ALA A 512 11.55 -21.92 -1.20
CA ALA A 512 11.67 -22.27 0.22
C ALA A 512 10.30 -22.53 0.86
N ALA A 513 9.32 -21.65 0.63
CA ALA A 513 7.95 -21.85 1.12
C ALA A 513 7.32 -23.14 0.57
N GLN A 514 7.61 -23.49 -0.68
CA GLN A 514 7.15 -24.74 -1.28
C GLN A 514 7.80 -25.95 -0.61
N TYR A 515 9.12 -25.95 -0.43
CA TYR A 515 9.84 -27.11 0.14
C TYR A 515 9.52 -27.34 1.62
N VAL A 516 9.23 -26.27 2.35
CA VAL A 516 8.67 -26.39 3.71
C VAL A 516 7.31 -27.07 3.69
N ARG A 517 6.39 -26.68 2.78
CA ARG A 517 5.06 -27.31 2.64
C ARG A 517 5.14 -28.77 2.20
N GLU A 518 6.11 -29.09 1.35
CA GLU A 518 6.35 -30.46 0.86
C GLU A 518 7.13 -31.32 1.88
N ASN A 519 7.49 -30.80 3.05
CA ASN A 519 8.34 -31.44 4.07
C ASN A 519 9.71 -31.90 3.54
N LYS A 520 10.23 -31.26 2.48
CA LYS A 520 11.60 -31.45 2.00
C LYS A 520 12.61 -30.78 2.92
N PHE A 521 12.19 -29.76 3.64
CA PHE A 521 12.90 -29.13 4.74
C PHE A 521 12.01 -29.14 5.98
N VAL A 522 12.54 -29.55 7.12
CA VAL A 522 11.82 -29.60 8.40
C VAL A 522 12.55 -28.75 9.43
N HIS A 523 11.89 -27.69 9.91
CA HIS A 523 12.48 -26.79 10.89
C HIS A 523 12.21 -27.20 12.33
N ARG A 524 13.01 -26.67 13.29
CA ARG A 524 12.88 -26.89 14.73
C ARG A 524 12.57 -25.60 15.51
N TYR A 525 12.07 -24.56 14.82
CA TYR A 525 11.84 -23.27 15.47
C TYR A 525 10.70 -23.35 16.48
N ALA A 526 11.01 -23.04 17.75
CA ALA A 526 10.01 -22.85 18.79
C ALA A 526 9.38 -21.46 18.70
N TYR A 527 10.17 -20.46 18.28
CA TYR A 527 9.73 -19.07 18.12
C TYR A 527 10.20 -18.48 16.81
N ILE A 528 9.31 -17.70 16.18
CA ILE A 528 9.63 -16.81 15.05
C ILE A 528 9.30 -15.39 15.49
N LEU A 529 10.32 -14.52 15.57
CA LEU A 529 10.20 -13.13 15.94
C LEU A 529 10.40 -12.28 14.65
N ILE A 530 9.50 -11.36 14.36
CA ILE A 530 9.55 -10.53 13.13
C ILE A 530 9.50 -9.06 13.50
N ASP A 531 10.55 -8.29 13.14
CA ASP A 531 10.54 -6.82 13.22
C ASP A 531 9.98 -6.17 11.97
N GLU A 532 9.57 -4.90 12.08
CA GLU A 532 8.98 -4.09 11.00
C GLU A 532 7.85 -4.82 10.23
N PHE A 533 7.02 -5.57 10.94
CA PHE A 533 6.02 -6.49 10.37
C PHE A 533 5.05 -5.81 9.37
N GLN A 534 4.86 -4.49 9.44
CA GLN A 534 4.03 -3.73 8.50
C GLN A 534 4.55 -3.75 7.05
N ASP A 535 5.81 -4.18 6.84
CA ASP A 535 6.42 -4.26 5.51
C ASP A 535 6.35 -5.66 4.88
N ILE A 536 5.58 -6.57 5.50
CA ILE A 536 5.40 -7.93 4.99
C ILE A 536 4.67 -7.94 3.63
N SER A 537 5.14 -8.75 2.69
CA SER A 537 4.46 -9.02 1.41
C SER A 537 3.67 -10.33 1.48
N SER A 538 2.77 -10.55 0.51
CA SER A 538 2.03 -11.80 0.40
C SER A 538 2.92 -13.03 0.29
N GLY A 539 4.05 -12.95 -0.44
CA GLY A 539 4.99 -14.06 -0.53
C GLY A 539 5.68 -14.37 0.79
N ARG A 540 6.16 -13.34 1.52
CA ARG A 540 6.75 -13.50 2.85
C ARG A 540 5.73 -14.04 3.85
N TYR A 541 4.48 -13.56 3.80
CA TYR A 541 3.39 -14.14 4.59
C TYR A 541 3.21 -15.62 4.31
N ARG A 542 3.14 -16.03 3.03
CA ARG A 542 2.99 -17.44 2.65
C ARG A 542 4.16 -18.30 3.14
N PHE A 543 5.36 -17.74 3.16
CA PHE A 543 6.55 -18.41 3.69
C PHE A 543 6.45 -18.60 5.21
N VAL A 544 6.16 -17.55 5.97
CA VAL A 544 5.94 -17.65 7.44
C VAL A 544 4.81 -18.63 7.73
N LYS A 545 3.71 -18.55 6.97
CA LYS A 545 2.56 -19.46 7.13
C LYS A 545 2.93 -20.93 6.90
N ALA A 546 3.78 -21.21 5.89
CA ALA A 546 4.29 -22.57 5.65
C ALA A 546 5.08 -23.11 6.85
N LEU A 547 5.96 -22.29 7.43
CA LEU A 547 6.69 -22.67 8.65
C LEU A 547 5.73 -22.97 9.82
N LEU A 548 4.74 -22.09 10.05
CA LEU A 548 3.78 -22.26 11.13
C LEU A 548 2.83 -23.45 10.93
N ASP A 549 2.49 -23.78 9.69
CA ASP A 549 1.62 -24.92 9.37
C ASP A 549 2.37 -26.24 9.48
N GLN A 550 3.66 -26.26 9.17
CA GLN A 550 4.51 -27.45 9.34
C GLN A 550 4.70 -27.79 10.83
N SER A 551 4.91 -26.80 11.67
CA SER A 551 5.07 -26.96 13.12
C SER A 551 4.05 -26.07 13.86
N PRO A 552 2.85 -26.58 14.15
CA PRO A 552 1.82 -25.81 14.84
C PRO A 552 2.22 -25.29 16.22
N ASP A 553 3.19 -25.91 16.90
CA ASP A 553 3.69 -25.46 18.20
C ASP A 553 4.63 -24.25 18.13
N THR A 554 5.10 -23.90 16.94
CA THR A 554 5.91 -22.70 16.72
C THR A 554 5.09 -21.44 17.01
N LYS A 555 5.61 -20.60 17.90
CA LYS A 555 4.99 -19.34 18.28
C LYS A 555 5.48 -18.20 17.42
N LEU A 556 4.55 -17.27 17.10
CA LEU A 556 4.83 -16.08 16.29
C LEU A 556 4.73 -14.81 17.14
N PHE A 557 5.77 -13.98 17.09
CA PHE A 557 5.83 -12.67 17.74
C PHE A 557 6.20 -11.59 16.71
N CYS A 558 5.23 -10.77 16.33
CA CYS A 558 5.40 -9.71 15.33
C CYS A 558 5.38 -8.34 15.98
N VAL A 559 6.31 -7.49 15.60
CA VAL A 559 6.36 -6.08 16.02
C VAL A 559 6.29 -5.19 14.78
N GLY A 560 5.40 -4.20 14.77
CA GLY A 560 5.26 -3.32 13.60
C GLY A 560 4.51 -2.03 13.91
N ASP A 561 4.56 -1.12 12.93
CA ASP A 561 3.88 0.17 12.94
C ASP A 561 3.17 0.41 11.61
N ASP A 562 1.87 0.16 11.55
CA ASP A 562 1.07 0.36 10.32
C ASP A 562 1.12 1.80 9.79
N TRP A 563 1.39 2.81 10.67
CA TRP A 563 1.58 4.20 10.24
C TRP A 563 2.89 4.43 9.50
N GLN A 564 3.83 3.45 9.53
CA GLN A 564 5.12 3.47 8.82
C GLN A 564 5.18 2.47 7.65
N SER A 565 4.04 1.92 7.21
CA SER A 565 3.96 1.06 6.01
C SER A 565 4.01 1.91 4.75
N ILE A 566 5.19 1.99 4.12
CA ILE A 566 5.51 2.88 3.00
C ILE A 566 6.18 2.16 1.81
N TYR A 567 6.09 0.83 1.75
CA TYR A 567 6.71 0.01 0.72
C TYR A 567 5.70 -0.83 -0.09
N ARG A 568 4.47 -0.30 -0.26
CA ARG A 568 3.45 -0.95 -1.07
C ARG A 568 3.95 -1.19 -2.50
N PHE A 569 4.67 -0.24 -3.07
CA PHE A 569 5.23 -0.32 -4.42
C PHE A 569 6.24 -1.49 -4.60
N THR A 570 6.80 -2.04 -3.51
CA THR A 570 7.63 -3.26 -3.52
C THR A 570 6.84 -4.54 -3.19
N GLY A 571 5.50 -4.45 -3.11
CA GLY A 571 4.61 -5.58 -2.82
C GLY A 571 4.27 -5.76 -1.34
N SER A 572 4.64 -4.82 -0.45
CA SER A 572 4.20 -4.87 0.96
C SER A 572 2.69 -4.69 1.07
N ASP A 573 2.08 -5.46 1.98
CA ASP A 573 0.64 -5.45 2.22
C ASP A 573 0.33 -5.17 3.70
N VAL A 574 0.03 -3.92 4.00
CA VAL A 574 -0.33 -3.49 5.37
C VAL A 574 -1.58 -4.19 5.90
N THR A 575 -2.44 -4.73 5.00
CA THR A 575 -3.67 -5.41 5.41
C THR A 575 -3.38 -6.71 6.17
N ILE A 576 -2.22 -7.33 5.95
CA ILE A 576 -1.78 -8.51 6.71
C ILE A 576 -1.58 -8.16 8.18
N MET A 577 -1.06 -6.95 8.46
CA MET A 577 -0.91 -6.47 9.84
C MET A 577 -2.24 -5.97 10.41
N THR A 578 -2.99 -5.13 9.68
CA THR A 578 -4.24 -4.55 10.20
C THR A 578 -5.35 -5.57 10.40
N ASN A 579 -5.35 -6.65 9.60
CA ASN A 579 -6.27 -7.78 9.71
C ASN A 579 -5.56 -9.07 10.17
N PHE A 580 -4.60 -8.95 11.07
CA PHE A 580 -3.69 -10.03 11.47
C PHE A 580 -4.39 -11.36 11.78
N GLU A 581 -5.53 -11.32 12.50
CA GLU A 581 -6.28 -12.53 12.87
C GLU A 581 -6.91 -13.24 11.68
N LYS A 582 -7.23 -12.53 10.61
CA LYS A 582 -7.71 -13.14 9.36
C LYS A 582 -6.64 -14.04 8.72
N TYR A 583 -5.37 -13.68 8.88
CA TYR A 583 -4.23 -14.37 8.26
C TYR A 583 -3.62 -15.44 9.17
N PHE A 584 -3.52 -15.18 10.48
CA PHE A 584 -2.78 -16.04 11.42
C PHE A 584 -3.66 -16.68 12.51
N GLY A 585 -4.97 -16.39 12.53
CA GLY A 585 -5.87 -16.81 13.58
C GLY A 585 -5.82 -15.89 14.81
N TYR A 586 -6.43 -16.34 15.90
CA TYR A 586 -6.47 -15.58 17.15
C TYR A 586 -5.07 -15.11 17.58
N ALA A 587 -4.97 -13.87 18.01
CA ALA A 587 -3.73 -13.26 18.41
C ALA A 587 -3.89 -12.35 19.63
N HIS A 588 -2.91 -12.37 20.52
CA HIS A 588 -2.79 -11.37 21.57
C HIS A 588 -2.19 -10.11 20.98
N LYS A 589 -2.89 -8.95 21.15
CA LYS A 589 -2.49 -7.66 20.60
C LYS A 589 -2.17 -6.68 21.72
N ILE A 590 -0.96 -6.11 21.67
CA ILE A 590 -0.51 -5.08 22.63
C ILE A 590 -0.11 -3.83 21.86
N VAL A 591 -0.56 -2.65 22.35
CA VAL A 591 -0.19 -1.37 21.80
C VAL A 591 0.88 -0.72 22.68
N LEU A 592 2.07 -0.47 22.11
CA LEU A 592 3.09 0.37 22.72
C LEU A 592 2.68 1.83 22.58
N ASN A 593 2.37 2.49 23.67
CA ASN A 593 1.73 3.79 23.66
C ASN A 593 2.62 4.95 24.10
N LYS A 594 3.92 4.71 24.37
CA LYS A 594 4.89 5.75 24.76
C LYS A 594 5.98 5.88 23.70
N THR A 595 6.17 7.08 23.18
CA THR A 595 7.31 7.40 22.30
C THR A 595 8.38 8.13 23.08
N TYR A 596 9.64 7.81 22.77
CA TYR A 596 10.85 8.37 23.39
C TYR A 596 11.61 9.28 22.42
N ARG A 597 11.10 9.43 21.17
CA ARG A 597 11.82 10.10 20.10
C ARG A 597 11.60 11.60 20.07
N PHE A 598 10.36 12.06 20.10
CA PHE A 598 9.99 13.45 19.78
C PHE A 598 9.01 14.03 20.80
N ASN A 599 8.92 15.35 20.79
CA ASN A 599 8.12 16.12 21.73
C ASN A 599 6.61 16.01 21.50
N ASP A 600 5.82 16.49 22.47
CA ASP A 600 4.37 16.41 22.50
C ASP A 600 3.67 17.11 21.33
N LYS A 601 4.25 18.20 20.81
CA LYS A 601 3.65 18.96 19.70
C LYS A 601 3.81 18.22 18.36
N ILE A 602 5.02 17.71 18.06
CA ILE A 602 5.27 16.88 16.88
C ILE A 602 4.41 15.62 16.96
N LEU A 603 4.33 14.99 18.15
CA LEU A 603 3.49 13.81 18.37
C LEU A 603 2.03 14.08 18.02
N ARG A 604 1.46 15.17 18.55
CA ARG A 604 0.05 15.49 18.31
C ARG A 604 -0.23 15.72 16.84
N VAL A 605 0.51 16.62 16.20
CA VAL A 605 0.28 17.00 14.80
C VAL A 605 0.45 15.81 13.87
N SER A 606 1.51 15.03 14.03
CA SER A 606 1.76 13.86 13.16
C SER A 606 0.75 12.74 13.38
N SER A 607 0.33 12.48 14.63
CA SER A 607 -0.68 11.46 14.94
C SER A 607 -2.07 11.85 14.45
N ASP A 608 -2.48 13.11 14.66
CA ASP A 608 -3.77 13.60 14.16
C ASP A 608 -3.81 13.57 12.63
N PHE A 609 -2.69 13.89 11.97
CA PHE A 609 -2.58 13.86 10.53
C PHE A 609 -2.73 12.44 9.97
N VAL A 610 -1.96 11.46 10.46
CA VAL A 610 -1.97 10.10 9.91
C VAL A 610 -3.28 9.37 10.19
N GLN A 611 -3.91 9.60 11.35
CA GLN A 611 -5.16 8.95 11.77
C GLN A 611 -6.42 9.48 11.06
N LYS A 612 -6.32 10.50 10.21
CA LYS A 612 -7.41 10.90 9.31
C LYS A 612 -7.78 9.77 8.34
N ASN A 613 -6.82 8.90 7.99
CA ASN A 613 -7.12 7.68 7.27
C ASN A 613 -7.79 6.66 8.23
N PRO A 614 -9.08 6.31 8.01
CA PRO A 614 -9.81 5.43 8.91
C PRO A 614 -9.31 3.97 8.90
N SER A 615 -8.53 3.57 7.90
CA SER A 615 -7.96 2.22 7.77
C SER A 615 -6.76 2.00 8.70
N GLN A 616 -6.20 3.08 9.28
CA GLN A 616 -5.08 2.98 10.22
C GLN A 616 -5.54 2.48 11.59
N ILE A 617 -4.70 1.66 12.23
CA ILE A 617 -4.94 1.24 13.61
C ILE A 617 -4.88 2.49 14.52
N LYS A 618 -5.96 2.73 15.26
CA LYS A 618 -6.00 3.87 16.19
C LYS A 618 -5.07 3.65 17.36
N LYS A 619 -4.14 4.59 17.57
CA LYS A 619 -3.17 4.59 18.67
C LYS A 619 -3.24 5.89 19.43
N LYS A 620 -3.24 5.80 20.77
CA LYS A 620 -3.13 6.96 21.65
C LYS A 620 -1.72 7.00 22.20
N LEU A 621 -0.83 7.64 21.45
CA LEU A 621 0.57 7.78 21.84
C LEU A 621 0.74 8.93 22.83
N LYS A 622 1.74 8.81 23.71
CA LYS A 622 2.16 9.83 24.71
C LYS A 622 3.68 9.94 24.73
N THR A 623 4.16 11.07 25.20
CA THR A 623 5.59 11.33 25.43
C THR A 623 5.78 12.11 26.73
N ASP A 624 6.90 11.93 27.39
CA ASP A 624 7.29 12.75 28.54
C ASP A 624 8.07 14.01 28.10
N TYR A 625 8.40 14.12 26.79
CA TYR A 625 9.10 15.28 26.24
C TYR A 625 8.10 16.40 25.91
N LEU A 626 7.91 17.32 26.86
CA LEU A 626 6.96 18.41 26.73
C LEU A 626 7.69 19.70 26.35
N VAL A 627 7.19 20.43 25.36
CA VAL A 627 7.75 21.72 24.94
C VAL A 627 6.70 22.85 25.01
N ARG A 628 7.15 24.07 25.35
CA ARG A 628 6.26 25.25 25.45
C ARG A 628 5.99 25.86 24.09
N GLU A 629 7.04 26.07 23.29
CA GLU A 629 6.96 26.69 21.98
C GLU A 629 6.48 25.68 20.92
N ASN A 630 5.91 26.20 19.82
CA ASN A 630 5.57 25.34 18.69
C ASN A 630 6.85 24.99 17.91
N PRO A 631 7.22 23.71 17.83
CA PRO A 631 8.44 23.29 17.14
C PRO A 631 8.22 23.05 15.64
N ILE A 632 7.01 23.29 15.13
CA ILE A 632 6.63 23.06 13.74
C ILE A 632 6.39 24.41 13.09
N GLU A 633 7.11 24.69 12.02
CA GLU A 633 7.00 25.92 11.23
C GLU A 633 6.73 25.56 9.77
N ILE A 634 5.79 26.26 9.12
CA ILE A 634 5.50 26.11 7.70
C ILE A 634 5.88 27.43 7.02
N ILE A 635 6.83 27.35 6.09
CA ILE A 635 7.32 28.49 5.32
C ILE A 635 6.80 28.37 3.89
N TYR A 636 6.08 29.40 3.44
CA TYR A 636 5.58 29.49 2.07
C TYR A 636 6.56 30.26 1.20
N THR A 637 7.05 29.60 0.15
CA THR A 637 8.05 30.17 -0.76
C THR A 637 7.69 29.91 -2.22
N GLU A 638 8.25 30.68 -3.15
CA GLU A 638 8.23 30.33 -4.57
C GLU A 638 9.33 29.30 -4.85
N MET A 639 9.09 28.37 -5.78
CA MET A 639 10.06 27.31 -6.11
C MET A 639 11.44 27.86 -6.50
N LYS A 640 11.49 29.05 -7.10
CA LYS A 640 12.76 29.69 -7.52
C LYS A 640 13.64 30.17 -6.36
N ILE A 641 13.07 30.42 -5.21
CA ILE A 641 13.78 30.93 -4.01
C ILE A 641 13.80 29.93 -2.87
N GLU A 642 13.29 28.71 -3.08
CA GLU A 642 13.24 27.68 -2.04
C GLU A 642 14.63 27.37 -1.47
N GLU A 643 15.66 27.31 -2.29
CA GLU A 643 17.04 27.03 -1.86
C GLU A 643 17.59 28.17 -0.95
N SER A 644 17.26 29.42 -1.23
CA SER A 644 17.68 30.53 -0.38
C SER A 644 16.96 30.53 0.97
N GLU A 645 15.68 30.15 1.01
CA GLU A 645 14.92 29.98 2.27
C GLU A 645 15.44 28.78 3.05
N LEU A 646 15.77 27.66 2.36
CA LEU A 646 16.39 26.51 2.98
C LEU A 646 17.68 26.90 3.70
N LEU A 647 18.59 27.66 3.04
CA LEU A 647 19.84 28.10 3.63
C LEU A 647 19.60 29.00 4.88
N LYS A 648 18.63 29.91 4.84
CA LYS A 648 18.26 30.73 6.01
C LYS A 648 17.86 29.88 7.20
N VAL A 649 16.99 28.89 6.96
CA VAL A 649 16.54 27.96 8.03
C VAL A 649 17.71 27.16 8.60
N CYS A 650 18.62 26.68 7.72
CA CYS A 650 19.83 25.97 8.18
C CYS A 650 20.70 26.86 9.07
N ILE A 651 20.93 28.13 8.67
CA ILE A 651 21.69 29.09 9.46
C ILE A 651 21.03 29.36 10.82
N ASP A 652 19.69 29.45 10.86
CA ASP A 652 18.96 29.65 12.11
C ASP A 652 19.07 28.45 13.06
N PHE A 653 19.03 27.21 12.53
CA PHE A 653 19.29 26.01 13.31
C PHE A 653 20.75 25.95 13.80
N ASN A 654 21.69 26.31 12.94
CA ASN A 654 23.11 26.39 13.32
C ASN A 654 23.32 27.35 14.51
N LYS A 655 22.71 28.55 14.48
CA LYS A 655 22.76 29.49 15.60
C LYS A 655 22.12 28.96 16.87
N GLN A 656 21.05 28.14 16.74
CA GLN A 656 20.42 27.50 17.89
C GLN A 656 21.33 26.43 18.51
N ALA A 657 21.99 25.60 17.69
CA ALA A 657 22.99 24.63 18.14
C ALA A 657 24.19 25.30 18.81
N GLU A 658 24.70 26.35 18.19
CA GLU A 658 25.78 27.18 18.73
C GLU A 658 25.46 27.76 20.14
N ARG A 659 24.27 28.34 20.31
CA ARG A 659 23.79 28.85 21.62
C ARG A 659 23.69 27.78 22.68
N LYS A 660 23.37 26.54 22.29
CA LYS A 660 23.35 25.37 23.19
C LYS A 660 24.77 24.80 23.46
N GLY A 661 25.79 25.25 22.73
CA GLY A 661 27.17 24.74 22.82
C GLY A 661 27.30 23.29 22.37
N THR A 662 26.46 22.81 21.45
CA THR A 662 26.38 21.43 20.99
C THR A 662 26.37 21.35 19.47
N THR A 663 26.89 20.28 18.92
CA THR A 663 26.64 19.92 17.53
C THR A 663 25.31 19.17 17.45
N ALA A 664 24.44 19.58 16.53
CA ALA A 664 23.15 18.95 16.33
C ALA A 664 23.05 18.24 14.97
N SER A 665 22.30 17.17 14.91
CA SER A 665 22.01 16.45 13.67
C SER A 665 20.80 17.06 12.95
N MET A 666 20.86 17.14 11.62
CA MET A 666 19.76 17.67 10.80
C MET A 666 19.54 16.87 9.53
N PHE A 667 18.28 16.58 9.25
CA PHE A 667 17.87 16.02 7.95
C PHE A 667 17.20 17.06 7.07
N ILE A 668 17.62 17.11 5.79
CA ILE A 668 16.89 17.76 4.72
C ILE A 668 16.17 16.66 3.94
N ILE A 669 14.84 16.58 4.12
CA ILE A 669 14.02 15.49 3.61
C ILE A 669 13.26 15.96 2.37
N SER A 670 13.42 15.26 1.26
CA SER A 670 12.68 15.46 0.02
C SER A 670 11.89 14.21 -0.39
N ARG A 671 10.86 14.39 -1.25
CA ARG A 671 10.11 13.23 -1.76
C ARG A 671 10.96 12.40 -2.74
N TYR A 672 11.76 13.04 -3.57
CA TYR A 672 12.59 12.43 -4.60
C TYR A 672 14.06 12.84 -4.51
N ASN A 673 14.96 12.05 -5.10
CA ASN A 673 16.40 12.35 -5.14
C ASN A 673 16.69 13.65 -5.89
N PHE A 674 15.97 13.94 -6.98
CA PHE A 674 16.16 15.17 -7.76
C PHE A 674 15.61 16.44 -7.08
N ASN A 675 14.90 16.30 -5.95
CA ASN A 675 14.45 17.42 -5.13
C ASN A 675 15.42 17.71 -3.96
N LYS A 676 16.52 16.96 -3.85
CA LYS A 676 17.55 17.28 -2.87
C LYS A 676 18.26 18.58 -3.24
N PRO A 677 18.81 19.34 -2.28
CA PRO A 677 19.61 20.50 -2.61
C PRO A 677 20.88 20.11 -3.36
N ASP A 678 21.20 20.84 -4.41
CA ASP A 678 22.42 20.61 -5.21
C ASP A 678 23.67 21.11 -4.48
N ASN A 679 23.52 22.08 -3.58
CA ASN A 679 24.59 22.78 -2.88
C ASN A 679 24.77 22.33 -1.41
N ILE A 680 24.58 21.04 -1.12
CA ILE A 680 24.64 20.51 0.25
C ILE A 680 25.99 20.79 0.95
N GLU A 681 27.11 20.77 0.22
CA GLU A 681 28.43 21.06 0.75
C GLU A 681 28.55 22.54 1.19
N GLU A 682 27.99 23.45 0.40
CA GLU A 682 27.97 24.89 0.75
C GLU A 682 27.14 25.13 2.00
N ILE A 683 25.98 24.46 2.11
CA ILE A 683 25.12 24.53 3.31
C ILE A 683 25.86 23.96 4.52
N GLN A 684 26.55 22.84 4.39
CA GLN A 684 27.33 22.23 5.49
C GLN A 684 28.47 23.18 5.94
N ASN A 685 29.18 23.82 4.99
CA ASN A 685 30.24 24.77 5.31
C ASN A 685 29.71 26.02 6.00
N ALA A 686 28.51 26.48 5.63
CA ALA A 686 27.86 27.64 6.29
C ALA A 686 27.31 27.31 7.69
N CYS A 687 27.21 26.02 8.04
CA CYS A 687 26.54 25.54 9.27
C CYS A 687 27.44 24.55 10.05
N PRO A 688 28.59 25.01 10.61
CA PRO A 688 29.59 24.10 11.20
C PRO A 688 29.11 23.39 12.48
N ASN A 689 28.07 23.92 13.17
CA ASN A 689 27.50 23.28 14.36
C ASN A 689 26.35 22.30 14.03
N LEU A 690 26.14 21.99 12.74
CA LEU A 690 25.19 21.01 12.29
C LEU A 690 25.88 19.87 11.53
N THR A 691 25.44 18.64 11.76
CA THR A 691 25.73 17.50 10.87
C THR A 691 24.52 17.30 9.96
N ILE A 692 24.66 17.67 8.68
CA ILE A 692 23.54 17.75 7.74
C ILE A 692 23.55 16.55 6.78
N GLU A 693 22.40 15.88 6.64
CA GLU A 693 22.21 14.83 5.64
C GLU A 693 20.98 15.12 4.79
N ALA A 694 21.13 15.13 3.45
CA ALA A 694 20.04 15.26 2.51
C ALA A 694 19.55 13.87 2.04
N ILE A 695 18.34 13.50 2.45
CA ILE A 695 17.78 12.16 2.23
C ILE A 695 16.37 12.25 1.66
N THR A 696 15.89 11.15 1.06
CA THR A 696 14.48 11.05 0.68
C THR A 696 13.63 10.60 1.87
N ALA A 697 12.33 10.93 1.84
CA ALA A 697 11.38 10.51 2.87
C ALA A 697 11.39 8.98 3.08
N HIS A 698 11.53 8.17 2.02
CA HIS A 698 11.65 6.71 2.14
C HIS A 698 12.95 6.29 2.88
N LYS A 699 14.09 6.88 2.49
CA LYS A 699 15.37 6.58 3.13
C LYS A 699 15.46 7.05 4.58
N SER A 700 14.63 8.02 4.97
CA SER A 700 14.60 8.52 6.35
C SER A 700 13.94 7.54 7.33
N LYS A 701 13.24 6.50 6.86
CA LYS A 701 12.62 5.49 7.72
C LYS A 701 13.68 4.81 8.60
N GLY A 702 13.36 4.67 9.89
CA GLY A 702 14.29 4.12 10.90
C GLY A 702 15.26 5.14 11.49
N LEU A 703 15.58 6.21 10.76
CA LEU A 703 16.53 7.24 11.21
C LEU A 703 15.85 8.31 12.07
N GLU A 704 16.66 9.18 12.73
CA GLU A 704 16.21 10.32 13.52
C GLU A 704 17.30 11.40 13.58
N ALA A 705 16.89 12.66 13.71
CA ALA A 705 17.78 13.79 13.85
C ALA A 705 17.17 14.82 14.83
N ASP A 706 17.99 15.73 15.37
CA ASP A 706 17.49 16.77 16.25
C ASP A 706 16.56 17.73 15.50
N TYR A 707 16.92 18.07 14.25
CA TYR A 707 16.13 18.93 13.38
C TYR A 707 15.78 18.24 12.06
N ALA A 708 14.64 18.60 11.47
CA ALA A 708 14.28 18.17 10.13
C ALA A 708 13.69 19.30 9.31
N ILE A 709 14.07 19.39 8.04
CA ILE A 709 13.45 20.27 7.06
C ILE A 709 12.82 19.39 5.99
N ILE A 710 11.51 19.50 5.78
CA ILE A 710 10.80 18.80 4.71
C ILE A 710 10.59 19.79 3.57
N LYS A 711 11.31 19.60 2.46
CA LYS A 711 11.27 20.57 1.35
C LYS A 711 10.39 20.12 0.19
N SER A 712 9.99 21.08 -0.65
CA SER A 712 9.20 20.88 -1.86
C SER A 712 7.86 20.18 -1.59
N VAL A 713 7.18 20.57 -0.50
CA VAL A 713 5.85 20.02 -0.16
C VAL A 713 4.79 20.78 -0.94
N VAL A 714 4.64 20.39 -2.20
CA VAL A 714 3.77 21.04 -3.20
C VAL A 714 2.82 20.06 -3.85
N SER A 715 1.74 20.54 -4.47
CA SER A 715 0.87 19.73 -5.31
C SER A 715 1.47 19.50 -6.69
N GLY A 716 1.14 18.39 -7.34
CA GLY A 716 1.53 18.06 -8.71
C GLY A 716 2.04 16.64 -8.87
N ILE A 717 2.37 16.25 -10.11
CA ILE A 717 2.79 14.89 -10.46
C ILE A 717 3.99 14.46 -9.61
N VAL A 718 4.98 15.33 -9.47
CA VAL A 718 6.18 15.10 -8.65
C VAL A 718 6.13 15.87 -7.32
N GLY A 719 4.94 16.12 -6.82
CA GLY A 719 4.70 16.78 -5.54
C GLY A 719 4.86 15.88 -4.32
N PHE A 720 4.45 16.39 -3.16
CA PHE A 720 4.28 15.64 -1.94
C PHE A 720 2.92 16.01 -1.32
N PRO A 721 1.87 15.18 -1.50
CA PRO A 721 1.88 13.82 -2.04
C PRO A 721 2.22 13.73 -3.52
N CYS A 722 2.77 12.57 -3.91
CA CYS A 722 3.01 12.22 -5.30
C CYS A 722 1.68 12.12 -6.05
N GLY A 723 1.56 12.81 -7.18
CA GLY A 723 0.40 12.72 -8.08
C GLY A 723 0.55 11.65 -9.16
N MET A 724 1.69 10.95 -9.24
CA MET A 724 1.83 9.79 -10.13
C MET A 724 0.97 8.65 -9.64
N THR A 725 0.19 8.08 -10.54
CA THR A 725 -0.56 6.85 -10.27
C THR A 725 0.18 5.68 -10.88
N ASP A 726 0.29 4.58 -10.13
CA ASP A 726 0.78 3.33 -10.68
C ASP A 726 -0.12 2.89 -11.84
N ASP A 727 0.47 2.24 -12.84
CA ASP A 727 -0.30 1.64 -13.92
C ASP A 727 -1.34 0.67 -13.31
N PRO A 728 -2.61 0.66 -13.76
CA PRO A 728 -3.63 -0.26 -13.27
C PRO A 728 -3.17 -1.73 -13.27
N ILE A 729 -2.33 -2.13 -14.22
CA ILE A 729 -1.75 -3.46 -14.30
C ILE A 729 -0.87 -3.75 -13.08
N ILE A 730 -0.02 -2.81 -12.68
CA ILE A 730 0.80 -2.93 -11.46
C ILE A 730 -0.10 -2.89 -10.22
N THR A 731 -1.08 -1.99 -10.20
CA THR A 731 -2.00 -1.85 -9.05
C THR A 731 -2.72 -3.15 -8.73
N SER A 732 -3.05 -4.00 -9.74
CA SER A 732 -3.69 -5.29 -9.54
C SER A 732 -2.83 -6.32 -8.80
N LEU A 733 -1.52 -6.22 -8.93
CA LEU A 733 -0.57 -7.11 -8.23
C LEU A 733 -0.27 -6.64 -6.82
N LEU A 734 -0.52 -5.39 -6.53
CA LEU A 734 -0.36 -4.82 -5.20
C LEU A 734 -1.55 -5.20 -4.30
N SER A 735 -1.43 -4.99 -3.00
CA SER A 735 -2.57 -5.06 -2.09
C SER A 735 -3.68 -4.12 -2.57
N GLU A 736 -4.94 -4.47 -2.27
CA GLU A 736 -6.07 -3.59 -2.62
C GLU A 736 -5.77 -2.14 -2.19
N PRO A 737 -5.96 -1.16 -3.10
CA PRO A 737 -5.73 0.23 -2.76
C PRO A 737 -6.66 0.63 -1.60
N GLU A 738 -6.08 1.27 -0.62
CA GLU A 738 -6.86 1.84 0.47
C GLU A 738 -7.84 2.88 -0.10
N ARG A 739 -9.09 2.86 0.38
CA ARG A 739 -10.16 3.78 -0.09
C ARG A 739 -9.95 5.24 0.34
N TYR A 740 -8.81 5.57 0.92
CA TYR A 740 -8.49 6.90 1.41
C TYR A 740 -7.42 7.54 0.51
N ASP A 741 -7.70 8.73 0.01
CA ASP A 741 -6.83 9.42 -0.93
C ASP A 741 -5.43 9.62 -0.36
N HIS A 742 -4.41 9.30 -1.17
CA HIS A 742 -3.01 9.41 -0.81
C HIS A 742 -2.63 8.66 0.48
N ALA A 743 -3.26 7.52 0.79
CA ALA A 743 -3.05 6.79 2.06
C ALA A 743 -1.58 6.46 2.33
N GLU A 744 -0.85 5.92 1.34
CA GLU A 744 0.60 5.62 1.48
C GLU A 744 1.44 6.90 1.57
N GLU A 745 1.17 7.89 0.73
CA GLU A 745 1.86 9.20 0.78
C GLU A 745 1.64 9.91 2.12
N ARG A 746 0.46 9.74 2.74
CA ARG A 746 0.17 10.24 4.08
C ARG A 746 1.05 9.57 5.13
N ARG A 747 1.23 8.26 5.07
CA ARG A 747 2.17 7.55 5.95
C ARG A 747 3.61 7.97 5.68
N LEU A 748 3.99 8.16 4.42
CA LEU A 748 5.32 8.66 4.06
C LEU A 748 5.58 10.06 4.63
N PHE A 749 4.57 10.94 4.59
CA PHE A 749 4.67 12.26 5.18
C PHE A 749 4.74 12.21 6.71
N TYR A 750 3.96 11.30 7.34
CA TYR A 750 4.09 11.00 8.77
C TYR A 750 5.50 10.50 9.13
N VAL A 751 6.08 9.62 8.31
CA VAL A 751 7.48 9.17 8.50
C VAL A 751 8.42 10.38 8.46
N ALA A 752 8.30 11.26 7.48
CA ALA A 752 9.13 12.45 7.37
C ALA A 752 8.97 13.38 8.59
N MET A 753 7.73 13.67 9.03
CA MET A 753 7.46 14.51 10.21
C MET A 753 8.05 13.93 11.49
N THR A 754 8.04 12.62 11.65
CA THR A 754 8.51 11.93 12.86
C THR A 754 10.02 11.67 12.89
N ARG A 755 10.78 12.25 11.96
CA ARG A 755 12.25 12.19 11.99
C ARG A 755 12.87 13.20 12.95
N ALA A 756 12.24 14.36 13.12
CA ALA A 756 12.70 15.40 14.03
C ALA A 756 12.43 15.04 15.49
N ARG A 757 13.41 15.23 16.34
CA ARG A 757 13.27 15.14 17.80
C ARG A 757 12.76 16.47 18.38
N ASP A 758 13.42 17.56 18.02
CA ASP A 758 13.25 18.88 18.63
C ASP A 758 12.40 19.81 17.78
N LYS A 759 12.76 20.01 16.51
CA LYS A 759 12.11 21.04 15.68
C LYS A 759 12.03 20.60 14.20
N MET A 760 10.94 20.99 13.55
CA MET A 760 10.65 20.66 12.14
C MET A 760 10.23 21.91 11.38
N VAL A 761 10.77 22.09 10.17
CA VAL A 761 10.34 23.12 9.21
C VAL A 761 9.83 22.45 7.95
N ILE A 762 8.71 22.95 7.42
CA ILE A 762 8.13 22.47 6.16
C ILE A 762 8.17 23.61 5.14
N LEU A 763 8.86 23.40 4.01
CA LEU A 763 8.89 24.34 2.90
C LEU A 763 7.80 23.97 1.88
N SER A 764 6.88 24.92 1.63
CA SER A 764 5.74 24.72 0.72
C SER A 764 5.56 25.93 -0.20
N SER A 765 4.56 25.90 -1.07
CA SER A 765 4.27 26.96 -2.03
C SER A 765 2.85 27.49 -1.91
N ASN A 766 2.69 28.82 -1.99
CA ASN A 766 1.39 29.46 -2.12
C ASN A 766 0.74 29.26 -3.50
N ILE A 767 1.55 29.01 -4.54
CA ILE A 767 1.05 28.87 -5.93
C ILE A 767 0.54 27.46 -6.18
N LYS A 768 1.22 26.46 -5.60
CA LYS A 768 0.87 25.02 -5.72
C LYS A 768 0.87 24.36 -4.34
N PRO A 769 0.02 24.78 -3.42
CA PRO A 769 0.02 24.23 -2.07
C PRO A 769 -0.33 22.74 -2.08
N SER A 770 0.43 21.95 -1.33
CA SER A 770 0.12 20.54 -1.10
C SER A 770 -1.24 20.38 -0.42
N PRO A 771 -2.05 19.35 -0.76
CA PRO A 771 -3.25 19.03 0.01
C PRO A 771 -2.93 18.74 1.48
N PHE A 772 -1.75 18.21 1.80
CA PHE A 772 -1.32 17.97 3.17
C PHE A 772 -1.09 19.27 3.95
N ILE A 773 -0.56 20.31 3.28
CA ILE A 773 -0.38 21.63 3.89
C ILE A 773 -1.74 22.33 4.11
N ARG A 774 -2.69 22.16 3.20
CA ARG A 774 -4.07 22.64 3.39
C ARG A 774 -4.73 22.04 4.62
N GLU A 775 -4.37 20.83 5.00
CA GLU A 775 -4.87 20.17 6.20
C GLU A 775 -4.15 20.61 7.48
N LEU A 776 -2.85 20.90 7.40
CA LEU A 776 -2.03 21.27 8.55
C LEU A 776 -2.16 22.76 8.90
N ASP A 777 -2.25 23.62 7.90
CA ASP A 777 -2.33 25.07 8.04
C ASP A 777 -3.34 25.68 7.05
N PRO A 778 -4.65 25.47 7.25
CA PRO A 778 -5.67 26.02 6.35
C PRO A 778 -5.74 27.54 6.35
N ALA A 779 -5.26 28.22 7.40
CA ALA A 779 -5.29 29.67 7.54
C ALA A 779 -4.09 30.37 6.87
N GLY A 780 -2.95 29.69 6.68
CA GLY A 780 -1.73 30.25 6.09
C GLY A 780 -1.78 30.41 4.56
N LEU A 781 -2.80 29.89 3.89
CA LEU A 781 -2.92 29.92 2.42
C LEU A 781 -3.65 31.17 1.95
N SER A 782 -2.97 32.05 1.19
CA SER A 782 -3.50 33.31 0.68
C SER A 782 -4.28 33.19 -0.64
N ASN A 783 -4.07 32.14 -1.43
CA ASN A 783 -4.65 31.99 -2.77
C ASN A 783 -5.98 31.21 -2.75
N LYS A 784 -7.02 31.78 -3.41
CA LYS A 784 -8.34 31.12 -3.55
C LYS A 784 -8.27 29.93 -4.49
N PRO A 785 -8.96 28.81 -4.20
CA PRO A 785 -9.07 27.69 -5.13
C PRO A 785 -9.80 28.13 -6.41
N CYS A 786 -9.44 27.53 -7.53
CA CYS A 786 -10.13 27.77 -8.80
C CYS A 786 -11.55 27.20 -8.76
N PRO A 787 -12.61 27.99 -9.01
CA PRO A 787 -13.98 27.50 -8.96
C PRO A 787 -14.37 26.56 -10.12
N ASP A 788 -13.58 26.54 -11.22
CA ASP A 788 -13.85 25.70 -12.38
C ASP A 788 -13.27 24.27 -12.25
N CYS A 789 -12.01 24.14 -11.82
CA CYS A 789 -11.38 22.82 -11.73
C CYS A 789 -11.19 22.31 -10.30
N LEU A 790 -11.42 23.12 -9.29
CA LEU A 790 -11.33 22.86 -7.85
C LEU A 790 -9.94 22.45 -7.33
N THR A 791 -9.02 21.99 -8.19
CA THR A 791 -7.68 21.53 -7.84
C THR A 791 -6.58 22.58 -8.05
N GLY A 792 -6.75 23.49 -9.03
CA GLY A 792 -5.87 24.64 -9.22
C GLY A 792 -6.16 25.78 -8.26
N VAL A 793 -5.25 26.76 -8.18
CA VAL A 793 -5.46 28.04 -7.49
C VAL A 793 -5.42 29.20 -8.48
N LEU A 794 -6.06 30.31 -8.11
CA LEU A 794 -6.03 31.54 -8.92
C LEU A 794 -4.79 32.34 -8.57
N VAL A 795 -3.96 32.59 -9.59
CA VAL A 795 -2.75 33.40 -9.47
C VAL A 795 -2.78 34.57 -10.42
N LYS A 796 -2.15 35.67 -10.02
CA LYS A 796 -2.06 36.87 -10.87
C LYS A 796 -1.17 36.59 -12.07
N LYS A 797 -1.67 36.87 -13.27
CA LYS A 797 -0.97 36.74 -14.55
C LYS A 797 -1.09 38.05 -15.32
N SER A 798 -0.04 38.42 -16.06
CA SER A 798 -0.03 39.59 -16.94
C SER A 798 -0.32 39.17 -18.37
N GLY A 799 -1.24 39.82 -19.00
CA GLY A 799 -1.60 39.60 -20.41
C GLY A 799 -1.61 40.89 -21.23
N LYS A 800 -1.77 40.79 -22.55
CA LYS A 800 -1.80 41.94 -23.47
C LYS A 800 -2.86 43.02 -23.15
N ARG A 801 -3.83 42.71 -22.28
CA ARG A 801 -4.95 43.60 -21.90
C ARG A 801 -4.92 44.00 -20.41
N GLY A 802 -3.81 43.79 -19.74
CA GLY A 802 -3.63 44.02 -18.30
C GLY A 802 -3.57 42.75 -17.49
N ASP A 803 -3.50 42.90 -16.18
CA ASP A 803 -3.39 41.81 -15.18
C ASP A 803 -4.74 41.12 -14.98
N PHE A 804 -4.71 39.82 -14.77
CA PHE A 804 -5.88 38.99 -14.48
C PHE A 804 -5.50 37.87 -13.53
N MET A 805 -6.48 37.31 -12.80
CA MET A 805 -6.30 36.09 -12.03
C MET A 805 -6.57 34.89 -12.95
N GLY A 806 -5.61 33.99 -13.10
CA GLY A 806 -5.72 32.82 -13.95
C GLY A 806 -5.42 31.54 -13.20
N CYS A 807 -6.10 30.45 -13.57
CA CYS A 807 -5.89 29.15 -12.95
C CYS A 807 -4.46 28.62 -13.19
N THR A 808 -3.86 27.97 -12.18
CA THR A 808 -2.55 27.32 -12.29
C THR A 808 -2.59 26.06 -13.16
N ASN A 809 -3.78 25.48 -13.40
CA ASN A 809 -3.96 24.31 -14.28
C ASN A 809 -4.07 24.65 -15.78
N TYR A 810 -3.69 25.87 -16.19
CA TYR A 810 -3.58 26.17 -17.63
C TYR A 810 -2.49 25.29 -18.29
N PRO A 811 -2.69 24.79 -19.53
CA PRO A 811 -3.75 25.10 -20.49
C PRO A 811 -5.09 24.33 -20.33
N TYR A 812 -5.14 23.32 -19.49
CA TYR A 812 -6.31 22.44 -19.34
C TYR A 812 -7.50 23.15 -18.68
N CYS A 813 -7.25 23.91 -17.61
CA CYS A 813 -8.24 24.82 -17.04
C CYS A 813 -7.95 26.24 -17.49
N ARG A 814 -8.87 26.85 -18.23
CA ARG A 814 -8.73 28.21 -18.78
C ARG A 814 -9.51 29.25 -18.00
N TYR A 815 -9.89 28.94 -16.75
CA TYR A 815 -10.63 29.91 -15.92
C TYR A 815 -9.78 31.15 -15.63
N THR A 816 -10.39 32.30 -15.84
CA THR A 816 -9.77 33.60 -15.60
C THR A 816 -10.79 34.58 -15.04
N VAL A 817 -10.37 35.45 -14.11
CA VAL A 817 -11.16 36.55 -13.57
C VAL A 817 -10.36 37.86 -13.69
N ASN A 818 -11.00 38.93 -14.06
CA ASN A 818 -10.35 40.24 -14.13
C ASN A 818 -10.04 40.75 -12.70
N VAL A 819 -8.87 41.33 -12.49
CA VAL A 819 -8.45 41.89 -11.19
C VAL A 819 -9.34 43.07 -10.72
N ARG A 820 -10.21 43.62 -11.60
CA ARG A 820 -11.13 44.74 -11.29
C ARG A 820 -12.48 44.28 -10.67
N GLY A 821 -12.62 43.05 -10.19
CA GLY A 821 -13.89 42.49 -9.68
C GLY A 821 -14.07 42.51 -8.15
N GLU A 822 -13.33 43.32 -7.41
CA GLU A 822 -13.59 43.61 -5.98
C GLU A 822 -13.99 45.10 -5.86
N HIS A 823 -15.22 45.42 -6.20
CA HIS A 823 -15.97 46.58 -5.70
C HIS A 823 -17.43 46.19 -5.60
#